data_d426c2c502a5f1c46690344a8b2910b0
#
_entry.id   d426c2c502a5f1c46690344a8b2910b0
#
_cell.length_a   1.000
_cell.length_b   1.000
_cell.length_c   1.000
_cell.angle_alpha   90.00
_cell.angle_beta   90.00
_cell.angle_gamma   90.00
#
_symmetry.space_group_name_H-M   'P 1'
#
loop_
_entity.id
_entity.type
_entity.pdbx_description
1 polymer ?
#
loop_
_entity_poly.entity_id
_entity_poly.type
_entity_poly.pdbx_seq_one_letter_code
_entity_poly.pdbx_strand_id
1 'polypeptide(L)'
;MKAESGGAGARGRKGAREKKTKSPKTKSQIPTSTRSVQRPTSNVQHPIGKLVIVESPTKSRTVGKFLGAGYRVRASIGHIRDLPEKKMGVDIEDDFKPHYVISTKKKDVVKELKELAGNAGEIFLATDPDREGEAIAWHLAAALKDELRGKPVQRVEFHEITRDAIDHAFAHPRAINQQLVDAQQARRVLDRIVGYTISPLLRKKIATKNLSAGRVQSVAVRLVVEREREIQAFVAVEYWSIEAELQKQSAVNSQPSTVQSPSFRAKLIKIGNQDFECHTGDDALKLKEILEQCAYRVLDVRKKEVNRNPAPPFITSSMQQEASRKLGFNAKRTMAIAQQLYEGVNIGEGSVGLITYMRTDSTNIAESAGKEAWAYIKEKFGENFLPPTPRVYRKKVAGAQEAHEAIRPTSVFREPDALKQYLDADQFKLYNLIWKRFVASQMASAVYDTTAVDVRADRVIASEAKQPPTSGAGIASQTPLAMTTAPEFLFRANGSVIKFRGFLAVYVESKDDANDDETNRELPPLARDEPLDLLGIFPEQHFTQPPPRFTEATLIKALEEHGIGRPSTYAPILSTIQERGYVERQPDRKLKPTDLGFVVNDLLVKHFSQEVDVGFTAQMEARFDKIAEGEQNWVAVLRDFYTPFKATLDRATIEMPNVTLAVETTDEVCDKCGAPMVIKRGRFGKFLACSTFPKCKGTRNLSARGGSANTGVQCPECKQGEIVERKSKKGRVFFSCNRYPNCKFALWDKPIKDPCPRCGNVMVQKKKNEIKCTQCEYVGTA
;
A
#
# COMPACT_ATOMS: atom_id res chain seq x y z
N MET A 1 -61.19 -35.38 21.59
CA MET A 1 -61.98 -36.30 20.73
C MET A 1 -61.03 -36.74 19.66
N LYS A 2 -60.41 -37.91 19.79
CA LYS A 2 -60.65 -39.18 19.10
C LYS A 2 -60.60 -39.02 17.59
N ALA A 3 -59.87 -39.77 16.75
CA ALA A 3 -59.26 -41.10 16.83
C ALA A 3 -58.32 -41.21 15.62
N GLU A 4 -57.13 -41.78 15.65
CA GLU A 4 -56.77 -43.18 15.36
C GLU A 4 -57.34 -43.79 14.08
N SER A 5 -56.45 -44.25 13.19
CA SER A 5 -56.35 -45.56 12.55
C SER A 5 -55.37 -45.42 11.38
N GLY A 6 -54.36 -46.21 11.10
CA GLY A 6 -54.15 -47.64 11.34
C GLY A 6 -54.07 -48.37 9.99
N GLY A 7 -52.97 -49.11 9.71
CA GLY A 7 -52.90 -50.09 8.65
C GLY A 7 -51.64 -50.00 7.77
N ALA A 8 -50.57 -50.67 7.97
CA ALA A 8 -50.21 -52.09 7.74
C ALA A 8 -50.01 -52.47 6.26
N GLY A 9 -48.76 -52.81 5.91
CA GLY A 9 -48.53 -54.09 5.24
C GLY A 9 -47.86 -54.09 3.88
N ALA A 10 -46.70 -54.64 3.79
CA ALA A 10 -46.26 -55.79 3.02
C ALA A 10 -44.94 -55.56 2.24
N ARG A 11 -43.93 -56.17 2.71
CA ARG A 11 -43.08 -57.30 2.18
C ARG A 11 -42.79 -57.31 0.67
N GLY A 12 -41.46 -57.30 0.39
CA GLY A 12 -40.97 -58.31 -0.52
C GLY A 12 -40.02 -57.82 -1.61
N ARG A 13 -38.77 -58.01 -1.58
CA ARG A 13 -37.99 -59.07 -2.25
C ARG A 13 -36.50 -58.70 -2.35
N LYS A 14 -35.70 -59.63 -1.92
CA LYS A 14 -34.23 -59.74 -2.08
C LYS A 14 -33.88 -59.91 -3.57
N GLY A 15 -32.87 -59.19 -4.05
CA GLY A 15 -32.15 -59.47 -5.28
C GLY A 15 -30.65 -59.56 -4.98
N ALA A 16 -30.17 -60.78 -4.98
CA ALA A 16 -28.74 -61.14 -4.86
C ALA A 16 -28.00 -60.64 -6.12
N ARG A 17 -26.81 -60.09 -5.95
CA ARG A 17 -25.87 -59.83 -7.03
C ARG A 17 -24.52 -60.47 -6.70
N GLU A 18 -24.14 -61.39 -7.61
CA GLU A 18 -23.00 -62.27 -7.66
C GLU A 18 -21.65 -61.58 -7.43
N LYS A 19 -20.80 -62.27 -6.70
CA LYS A 19 -19.36 -62.03 -6.57
C LYS A 19 -18.66 -62.62 -7.81
N LYS A 20 -18.00 -61.74 -8.63
CA LYS A 20 -17.02 -62.18 -9.62
C LYS A 20 -15.65 -62.25 -8.96
N THR A 21 -15.14 -63.49 -8.88
CA THR A 21 -13.77 -63.86 -8.51
C THR A 21 -12.77 -63.37 -9.55
N LYS A 22 -11.69 -62.75 -9.08
CA LYS A 22 -10.47 -62.47 -9.88
C LYS A 22 -9.36 -63.41 -9.47
N SER A 23 -8.81 -64.14 -10.43
CA SER A 23 -7.66 -65.01 -10.40
C SER A 23 -6.34 -64.30 -10.01
N PRO A 24 -5.37 -64.98 -9.43
CA PRO A 24 -4.14 -64.40 -8.89
C PRO A 24 -3.06 -64.22 -9.98
N LYS A 25 -2.42 -63.05 -9.99
CA LYS A 25 -1.15 -62.84 -10.73
C LYS A 25 0.03 -63.08 -9.81
N THR A 26 0.87 -63.99 -10.23
CA THR A 26 2.17 -64.37 -9.70
C THR A 26 3.09 -63.18 -9.47
N LYS A 27 3.62 -63.03 -8.27
CA LYS A 27 4.73 -62.11 -7.92
C LYS A 27 6.03 -62.93 -7.79
N SER A 28 7.03 -62.56 -8.57
CA SER A 28 8.42 -62.96 -8.40
C SER A 28 8.98 -62.41 -7.09
N GLN A 29 9.58 -63.32 -6.30
CA GLN A 29 10.23 -63.05 -5.03
C GLN A 29 11.65 -62.52 -5.27
N ILE A 30 11.97 -61.35 -4.66
CA ILE A 30 13.32 -60.87 -4.39
C ILE A 30 13.49 -60.91 -2.86
N PRO A 31 14.54 -61.48 -2.29
CA PRO A 31 14.67 -61.63 -0.85
C PRO A 31 15.15 -60.32 -0.23
N THR A 32 14.33 -59.69 0.59
CA THR A 32 14.72 -58.61 1.49
C THR A 32 15.04 -59.17 2.87
N SER A 33 16.31 -59.02 3.26
CA SER A 33 16.76 -59.28 4.63
C SER A 33 16.11 -58.27 5.59
N THR A 34 15.19 -58.76 6.42
CA THR A 34 14.60 -58.03 7.51
C THR A 34 15.59 -57.94 8.68
N ARG A 35 16.34 -56.83 8.76
CA ARG A 35 16.87 -56.36 10.05
C ARG A 35 15.75 -55.59 10.74
N SER A 36 15.17 -56.17 11.76
CA SER A 36 14.27 -55.52 12.69
C SER A 36 15.00 -54.41 13.46
N VAL A 37 14.85 -53.16 13.02
CA VAL A 37 15.21 -52.00 13.83
C VAL A 37 14.07 -51.84 14.87
N GLN A 38 14.30 -52.37 16.06
CA GLN A 38 13.50 -52.05 17.22
C GLN A 38 13.56 -50.52 17.42
N ARG A 39 12.44 -49.84 17.24
CA ARG A 39 12.27 -48.44 17.72
C ARG A 39 12.44 -48.47 19.22
N PRO A 40 13.33 -47.65 19.81
CA PRO A 40 13.38 -47.53 21.24
C PRO A 40 12.11 -46.80 21.70
N THR A 41 11.21 -47.54 22.33
CA THR A 41 10.14 -46.98 23.20
C THR A 41 10.77 -46.58 24.51
N SER A 42 11.43 -45.43 24.55
CA SER A 42 11.68 -44.73 25.79
C SER A 42 11.24 -43.30 25.61
N ASN A 43 9.98 -43.01 25.92
CA ASN A 43 9.48 -41.66 26.20
C ASN A 43 10.05 -41.24 27.58
N VAL A 44 11.36 -41.09 27.68
CA VAL A 44 11.96 -40.26 28.70
C VAL A 44 11.81 -38.83 28.19
N GLN A 45 10.67 -38.21 28.51
CA GLN A 45 10.51 -36.78 28.37
C GLN A 45 11.49 -36.12 29.33
N HIS A 46 12.66 -35.71 28.85
CA HIS A 46 13.51 -34.80 29.61
C HIS A 46 12.69 -33.56 29.94
N PRO A 47 12.66 -33.12 31.19
CA PRO A 47 11.92 -31.92 31.59
C PRO A 47 12.35 -30.76 30.68
N ILE A 48 11.38 -30.13 30.02
CA ILE A 48 11.64 -28.95 29.18
C ILE A 48 12.00 -27.84 30.16
N GLY A 49 13.26 -27.39 30.14
CA GLY A 49 13.69 -26.31 31.06
C GLY A 49 12.88 -25.05 30.89
N LYS A 50 12.87 -24.49 29.67
CA LYS A 50 12.23 -23.21 29.36
C LYS A 50 11.41 -23.33 28.08
N LEU A 51 10.13 -22.95 28.12
CA LEU A 51 9.26 -22.87 26.93
C LEU A 51 9.13 -21.43 26.49
N VAL A 52 9.39 -21.16 25.20
CA VAL A 52 9.19 -19.86 24.58
C VAL A 52 8.06 -19.97 23.54
N ILE A 53 7.05 -19.10 23.65
CA ILE A 53 5.91 -19.08 22.71
C ILE A 53 5.97 -17.78 21.90
N VAL A 54 6.01 -17.91 20.58
CA VAL A 54 6.01 -16.81 19.59
C VAL A 54 4.78 -16.92 18.68
N GLU A 55 4.53 -15.92 17.78
CA GLU A 55 3.34 -15.96 16.93
C GLU A 55 3.51 -16.85 15.70
N SER A 56 4.71 -16.89 15.11
CA SER A 56 4.90 -17.50 13.79
C SER A 56 5.94 -18.62 13.78
N PRO A 57 5.78 -19.63 12.90
CA PRO A 57 6.75 -20.71 12.74
C PRO A 57 8.14 -20.23 12.29
N THR A 58 8.21 -19.14 11.52
CA THR A 58 9.48 -18.56 11.07
C THR A 58 10.21 -17.93 12.25
N LYS A 59 9.53 -17.09 13.03
CA LYS A 59 10.07 -16.50 14.26
C LYS A 59 10.53 -17.59 15.24
N SER A 60 9.75 -18.69 15.38
CA SER A 60 10.12 -19.83 16.24
C SER A 60 11.46 -20.47 15.82
N ARG A 61 11.69 -20.62 14.53
CA ARG A 61 12.96 -21.18 14.01
C ARG A 61 14.13 -20.24 14.23
N THR A 62 13.94 -18.94 13.96
CA THR A 62 14.99 -17.92 14.05
C THR A 62 15.40 -17.70 15.52
N VAL A 63 14.42 -17.45 16.40
CA VAL A 63 14.66 -17.26 17.84
C VAL A 63 15.22 -18.52 18.49
N GLY A 64 14.74 -19.71 18.12
CA GLY A 64 15.22 -20.98 18.65
C GLY A 64 16.69 -21.25 18.35
N LYS A 65 17.24 -20.75 17.24
CA LYS A 65 18.66 -20.85 16.94
C LYS A 65 19.54 -19.98 17.86
N PHE A 66 19.06 -18.79 18.21
CA PHE A 66 19.79 -17.88 19.08
C PHE A 66 19.79 -18.34 20.53
N LEU A 67 18.66 -18.87 21.02
CA LEU A 67 18.52 -19.30 22.41
C LEU A 67 19.19 -20.65 22.73
N GLY A 68 19.39 -21.52 21.74
CA GLY A 68 20.08 -22.78 21.93
C GLY A 68 19.27 -23.89 22.63
N ALA A 69 19.96 -24.95 23.07
CA ALA A 69 19.36 -26.21 23.52
C ALA A 69 18.54 -26.11 24.85
N GLY A 70 18.78 -25.09 25.68
CA GLY A 70 18.07 -24.91 26.96
C GLY A 70 16.63 -24.41 26.81
N TYR A 71 16.22 -24.01 25.60
CA TYR A 71 14.93 -23.44 25.31
C TYR A 71 14.15 -24.25 24.25
N ARG A 72 12.87 -24.45 24.52
CA ARG A 72 11.94 -25.02 23.54
C ARG A 72 11.08 -23.92 22.96
N VAL A 73 11.34 -23.51 21.72
CA VAL A 73 10.56 -22.44 21.04
C VAL A 73 9.44 -23.02 20.20
N ARG A 74 8.19 -22.53 20.38
CA ARG A 74 6.99 -22.94 19.63
C ARG A 74 6.17 -21.74 19.17
N ALA A 75 5.39 -21.94 18.11
CA ALA A 75 4.53 -20.92 17.54
C ALA A 75 3.07 -21.16 17.89
N SER A 76 2.34 -20.10 18.29
CA SER A 76 0.88 -20.09 18.42
C SER A 76 0.16 -20.00 17.07
N ILE A 77 0.89 -19.65 16.01
CA ILE A 77 0.37 -19.39 14.66
C ILE A 77 -0.70 -18.28 14.70
N GLY A 78 -0.40 -17.13 15.35
CA GLY A 78 -1.28 -16.01 15.58
C GLY A 78 -2.25 -16.22 16.74
N HIS A 79 -3.39 -15.53 16.73
CA HIS A 79 -4.41 -15.64 17.80
C HIS A 79 -4.97 -17.03 17.97
N ILE A 80 -4.97 -17.55 19.20
CA ILE A 80 -5.55 -18.85 19.55
C ILE A 80 -6.99 -18.74 20.07
N ARG A 81 -7.35 -17.59 20.67
CA ARG A 81 -8.67 -17.24 21.18
C ARG A 81 -9.19 -15.98 20.51
N ASP A 82 -10.48 -15.93 20.24
CA ASP A 82 -11.17 -14.73 19.74
C ASP A 82 -12.65 -14.78 20.13
N LEU A 83 -13.38 -13.70 19.87
CA LEU A 83 -14.84 -13.67 19.99
C LEU A 83 -15.47 -14.67 19.00
N PRO A 84 -16.61 -15.30 19.32
CA PRO A 84 -17.26 -16.28 18.46
C PRO A 84 -17.54 -15.75 17.07
N GLU A 85 -17.31 -16.55 16.02
CA GLU A 85 -17.50 -16.11 14.62
C GLU A 85 -18.97 -15.81 14.24
N LYS A 86 -19.94 -16.47 14.91
CA LYS A 86 -21.36 -16.40 14.51
C LYS A 86 -22.26 -15.67 15.52
N LYS A 87 -21.72 -15.25 16.66
CA LYS A 87 -22.45 -14.57 17.73
C LYS A 87 -21.79 -13.24 18.07
N MET A 88 -22.52 -12.35 18.71
CA MET A 88 -21.96 -11.08 19.24
C MET A 88 -20.74 -11.37 20.12
N GLY A 89 -20.91 -12.26 21.10
CA GLY A 89 -19.82 -12.67 21.98
C GLY A 89 -19.33 -11.58 22.93
N VAL A 90 -20.15 -10.56 23.14
CA VAL A 90 -19.95 -9.46 24.09
C VAL A 90 -21.22 -9.31 24.88
N ASP A 91 -21.12 -9.35 26.21
CA ASP A 91 -22.21 -9.06 27.10
C ASP A 91 -22.20 -7.56 27.44
N ILE A 92 -23.17 -6.84 26.89
CA ILE A 92 -23.24 -5.38 27.01
C ILE A 92 -23.70 -4.96 28.39
N GLU A 93 -24.61 -5.74 29.01
CA GLU A 93 -25.17 -5.47 30.33
C GLU A 93 -24.16 -5.80 31.44
N ASP A 94 -23.23 -6.76 31.19
CA ASP A 94 -22.13 -7.09 32.12
C ASP A 94 -20.85 -6.38 31.69
N ASP A 95 -20.86 -5.04 31.69
CA ASP A 95 -19.71 -4.19 31.43
C ASP A 95 -18.92 -4.52 30.13
N PHE A 96 -19.64 -4.84 29.06
CA PHE A 96 -19.08 -5.21 27.75
C PHE A 96 -18.16 -6.44 27.81
N LYS A 97 -18.40 -7.35 28.75
CA LYS A 97 -17.57 -8.51 28.96
C LYS A 97 -17.48 -9.42 27.76
N PRO A 98 -16.26 -9.64 27.23
CA PRO A 98 -16.07 -10.46 26.05
C PRO A 98 -16.03 -11.93 26.37
N HIS A 99 -16.79 -12.76 25.66
CA HIS A 99 -16.80 -14.21 25.73
C HIS A 99 -15.83 -14.82 24.72
N TYR A 100 -14.57 -14.94 25.07
CA TYR A 100 -13.55 -15.52 24.22
C TYR A 100 -13.63 -17.03 24.12
N VAL A 101 -13.49 -17.56 22.92
CA VAL A 101 -13.48 -19.00 22.62
C VAL A 101 -12.19 -19.38 21.87
N ILE A 102 -11.70 -20.59 22.10
CA ILE A 102 -10.60 -21.15 21.33
C ILE A 102 -11.12 -21.44 19.91
N SER A 103 -10.47 -20.88 18.91
CA SER A 103 -10.80 -21.13 17.50
C SER A 103 -10.70 -22.62 17.19
N THR A 104 -11.71 -23.18 16.48
CA THR A 104 -11.71 -24.58 16.08
C THR A 104 -10.49 -24.99 15.29
N LYS A 105 -9.93 -24.07 14.48
CA LYS A 105 -8.71 -24.26 13.69
C LYS A 105 -7.42 -24.29 14.53
N LYS A 106 -7.51 -23.90 15.80
CA LYS A 106 -6.36 -23.79 16.70
C LYS A 106 -6.35 -24.82 17.83
N LYS A 107 -7.33 -25.71 17.89
CA LYS A 107 -7.43 -26.74 18.94
C LYS A 107 -6.18 -27.61 19.05
N ASP A 108 -5.63 -28.02 17.91
CA ASP A 108 -4.45 -28.89 17.91
C ASP A 108 -3.19 -28.14 18.39
N VAL A 109 -3.04 -26.87 17.96
CA VAL A 109 -1.94 -26.00 18.41
C VAL A 109 -2.04 -25.75 19.92
N VAL A 110 -3.25 -25.47 20.43
CA VAL A 110 -3.46 -25.27 21.87
C VAL A 110 -3.19 -26.55 22.65
N LYS A 111 -3.58 -27.72 22.14
CA LYS A 111 -3.27 -29.00 22.76
C LYS A 111 -1.75 -29.24 22.86
N GLU A 112 -1.02 -29.02 21.78
CA GLU A 112 0.46 -29.11 21.78
C GLU A 112 1.08 -28.16 22.81
N LEU A 113 0.62 -26.89 22.81
CA LEU A 113 1.13 -25.88 23.75
C LEU A 113 0.85 -26.25 25.21
N LYS A 114 -0.32 -26.85 25.53
CA LYS A 114 -0.65 -27.35 26.86
C LYS A 114 0.29 -28.46 27.31
N GLU A 115 0.52 -29.44 26.45
CA GLU A 115 1.46 -30.56 26.73
C GLU A 115 2.88 -30.02 27.01
N LEU A 116 3.36 -29.05 26.21
CA LEU A 116 4.68 -28.45 26.38
C LEU A 116 4.75 -27.58 27.65
N ALA A 117 3.72 -26.77 27.92
CA ALA A 117 3.66 -25.91 29.10
C ALA A 117 3.57 -26.74 30.39
N GLY A 118 2.85 -27.88 30.37
CA GLY A 118 2.80 -28.83 31.50
C GLY A 118 4.17 -29.36 31.92
N ASN A 119 5.05 -29.59 30.90
CA ASN A 119 6.39 -30.15 31.10
C ASN A 119 7.50 -29.09 31.27
N ALA A 120 7.19 -27.80 31.11
CA ALA A 120 8.17 -26.70 31.23
C ALA A 120 8.23 -26.20 32.70
N GLY A 121 9.44 -25.82 33.14
CA GLY A 121 9.65 -25.16 34.43
C GLY A 121 9.38 -23.66 34.40
N GLU A 122 9.62 -23.01 33.25
CA GLU A 122 9.49 -21.58 33.05
C GLU A 122 8.92 -21.28 31.65
N ILE A 123 8.06 -20.28 31.52
CA ILE A 123 7.39 -19.94 30.26
C ILE A 123 7.65 -18.48 29.89
N PHE A 124 8.13 -18.28 28.65
CA PHE A 124 8.34 -16.97 28.04
C PHE A 124 7.34 -16.73 26.90
N LEU A 125 6.61 -15.62 26.97
CA LEU A 125 5.69 -15.15 25.95
C LEU A 125 6.42 -14.08 25.10
N ALA A 126 7.01 -14.50 23.98
CA ALA A 126 7.87 -13.68 23.12
C ALA A 126 7.12 -13.26 21.83
N THR A 127 5.91 -12.75 22.00
CA THR A 127 5.04 -12.21 20.95
C THR A 127 5.52 -10.82 20.49
N ASP A 128 4.99 -10.30 19.38
CA ASP A 128 5.42 -9.01 18.80
C ASP A 128 5.28 -7.84 19.81
N PRO A 129 6.08 -6.79 19.69
CA PRO A 129 6.10 -5.67 20.64
C PRO A 129 4.99 -4.64 20.35
N ASP A 130 3.76 -5.09 20.05
CA ASP A 130 2.60 -4.23 19.85
C ASP A 130 1.41 -4.68 20.69
N ARG A 131 0.31 -3.90 20.69
CA ARG A 131 -0.93 -4.23 21.44
C ARG A 131 -1.52 -5.57 21.03
N GLU A 132 -1.35 -5.96 19.75
CA GLU A 132 -1.85 -7.23 19.23
C GLU A 132 -1.02 -8.39 19.80
N GLY A 133 0.31 -8.25 19.83
CA GLY A 133 1.21 -9.23 20.45
C GLY A 133 0.99 -9.34 21.96
N GLU A 134 0.71 -8.25 22.66
CA GLU A 134 0.39 -8.25 24.09
C GLU A 134 -0.93 -8.99 24.36
N ALA A 135 -1.95 -8.74 23.55
CA ALA A 135 -3.22 -9.46 23.66
C ALA A 135 -3.05 -10.94 23.32
N ILE A 136 -2.20 -11.33 22.36
CA ILE A 136 -1.87 -12.73 22.06
C ILE A 136 -1.23 -13.39 23.30
N ALA A 137 -0.25 -12.71 23.92
CA ALA A 137 0.38 -13.19 25.16
C ALA A 137 -0.63 -13.43 26.29
N TRP A 138 -1.53 -12.46 26.51
CA TRP A 138 -2.61 -12.57 27.49
C TRP A 138 -3.58 -13.72 27.15
N HIS A 139 -3.96 -13.88 25.89
CA HIS A 139 -4.79 -14.98 25.44
C HIS A 139 -4.12 -16.36 25.62
N LEU A 140 -2.80 -16.44 25.41
CA LEU A 140 -2.00 -17.63 25.66
C LEU A 140 -2.01 -17.96 27.15
N ALA A 141 -1.69 -17.01 28.01
CA ALA A 141 -1.72 -17.19 29.46
C ALA A 141 -3.10 -17.67 29.96
N ALA A 142 -4.18 -17.08 29.45
CA ALA A 142 -5.52 -17.48 29.79
C ALA A 142 -5.91 -18.88 29.25
N ALA A 143 -5.45 -19.29 28.07
CA ALA A 143 -5.74 -20.61 27.51
C ALA A 143 -4.94 -21.76 28.17
N LEU A 144 -3.77 -21.42 28.71
CA LEU A 144 -2.84 -22.35 29.36
C LEU A 144 -2.90 -22.26 30.91
N LYS A 145 -3.91 -21.58 31.48
CA LYS A 145 -3.99 -21.22 32.89
C LYS A 145 -3.71 -22.41 33.85
N ASP A 146 -4.22 -23.57 33.50
CA ASP A 146 -4.09 -24.77 34.40
C ASP A 146 -2.64 -25.30 34.34
N GLU A 147 -2.01 -25.29 33.19
CA GLU A 147 -0.64 -25.76 32.98
C GLU A 147 0.41 -24.77 33.51
N LEU A 148 0.02 -23.50 33.73
CA LEU A 148 0.89 -22.43 34.20
C LEU A 148 0.89 -22.28 35.74
N ARG A 149 0.05 -23.02 36.48
CA ARG A 149 -0.04 -22.89 37.93
C ARG A 149 1.31 -23.15 38.62
N GLY A 150 1.74 -22.20 39.44
CA GLY A 150 3.01 -22.28 40.15
C GLY A 150 4.28 -22.13 39.34
N LYS A 151 4.17 -21.72 38.10
CA LYS A 151 5.33 -21.50 37.20
C LYS A 151 5.52 -20.02 36.88
N PRO A 152 6.78 -19.55 36.76
CA PRO A 152 7.06 -18.22 36.25
C PRO A 152 6.59 -18.07 34.80
N VAL A 153 5.79 -17.03 34.55
CA VAL A 153 5.32 -16.66 33.21
C VAL A 153 5.77 -15.24 32.93
N GLN A 154 6.62 -15.07 31.95
CA GLN A 154 7.28 -13.80 31.65
C GLN A 154 7.03 -13.37 30.22
N ARG A 155 6.88 -12.07 30.02
CA ARG A 155 6.78 -11.41 28.71
C ARG A 155 8.16 -10.96 28.27
N VAL A 156 8.54 -11.27 27.02
CA VAL A 156 9.78 -10.85 26.40
C VAL A 156 9.49 -10.10 25.11
N GLU A 157 10.12 -8.93 24.94
CA GLU A 157 9.94 -8.07 23.77
C GLU A 157 11.27 -7.73 23.12
N PHE A 158 11.28 -7.76 21.81
CA PHE A 158 12.43 -7.31 21.01
C PHE A 158 11.94 -6.67 19.71
N HIS A 159 12.57 -5.56 19.33
CA HIS A 159 12.23 -4.80 18.14
C HIS A 159 12.97 -5.28 16.90
N GLU A 160 13.98 -6.14 17.05
CA GLU A 160 14.70 -6.81 15.97
C GLU A 160 15.07 -8.24 16.36
N ILE A 161 15.20 -9.12 15.37
CA ILE A 161 15.52 -10.53 15.61
C ILE A 161 17.02 -10.74 15.27
N THR A 162 17.86 -10.20 16.13
CA THR A 162 19.32 -10.38 16.17
C THR A 162 19.71 -11.11 17.44
N ARG A 163 20.94 -11.66 17.51
CA ARG A 163 21.41 -12.33 18.72
C ARG A 163 21.42 -11.39 19.92
N ASP A 164 22.04 -10.21 19.75
CA ASP A 164 22.23 -9.26 20.85
C ASP A 164 20.89 -8.74 21.39
N ALA A 165 19.92 -8.45 20.49
CA ALA A 165 18.60 -8.00 20.90
C ALA A 165 17.81 -9.09 21.64
N ILE A 166 17.94 -10.35 21.22
CA ILE A 166 17.31 -11.48 21.90
C ILE A 166 17.95 -11.74 23.26
N ASP A 167 19.27 -11.79 23.33
CA ASP A 167 19.99 -12.02 24.59
C ASP A 167 19.67 -10.91 25.61
N HIS A 168 19.65 -9.64 25.17
CA HIS A 168 19.22 -8.51 26.00
C HIS A 168 17.77 -8.65 26.48
N ALA A 169 16.84 -8.98 25.57
CA ALA A 169 15.42 -9.10 25.91
C ALA A 169 15.14 -10.23 26.91
N PHE A 170 15.82 -11.37 26.79
CA PHE A 170 15.69 -12.49 27.73
C PHE A 170 16.36 -12.23 29.07
N ALA A 171 17.32 -11.30 29.14
CA ALA A 171 17.89 -10.83 30.40
C ALA A 171 16.98 -9.83 31.14
N HIS A 172 16.01 -9.19 30.43
CA HIS A 172 15.11 -8.17 30.98
C HIS A 172 13.64 -8.48 30.70
N PRO A 173 13.13 -9.64 31.17
CA PRO A 173 11.73 -9.99 31.00
C PRO A 173 10.82 -9.12 31.90
N ARG A 174 9.54 -8.98 31.50
CA ARG A 174 8.54 -8.22 32.24
C ARG A 174 7.24 -9.00 32.45
N ALA A 175 6.31 -8.43 33.18
CA ALA A 175 4.94 -8.91 33.22
C ALA A 175 4.16 -8.49 31.96
N ILE A 176 3.01 -9.16 31.71
CA ILE A 176 2.06 -8.73 30.68
C ILE A 176 1.51 -7.35 31.08
N ASN A 177 1.52 -6.41 30.14
CA ASN A 177 0.98 -5.07 30.33
C ASN A 177 -0.55 -5.10 30.11
N GLN A 178 -1.31 -5.04 31.21
CA GLN A 178 -2.77 -5.11 31.16
C GLN A 178 -3.39 -3.91 30.43
N GLN A 179 -2.78 -2.72 30.48
CA GLN A 179 -3.27 -1.52 29.78
C GLN A 179 -3.23 -1.68 28.25
N LEU A 180 -2.18 -2.28 27.72
CA LEU A 180 -2.09 -2.62 26.29
C LEU A 180 -3.13 -3.66 25.89
N VAL A 181 -3.37 -4.67 26.76
CA VAL A 181 -4.43 -5.67 26.56
C VAL A 181 -5.80 -5.02 26.55
N ASP A 182 -6.07 -4.13 27.50
CA ASP A 182 -7.35 -3.43 27.64
C ASP A 182 -7.62 -2.52 26.43
N ALA A 183 -6.59 -1.84 25.91
CA ALA A 183 -6.70 -1.02 24.71
C ALA A 183 -7.03 -1.85 23.46
N GLN A 184 -6.41 -3.02 23.30
CA GLN A 184 -6.72 -3.95 22.22
C GLN A 184 -8.12 -4.55 22.39
N GLN A 185 -8.49 -4.91 23.61
CA GLN A 185 -9.81 -5.45 23.95
C GLN A 185 -10.91 -4.42 23.68
N ALA A 186 -10.73 -3.16 24.09
CA ALA A 186 -11.66 -2.07 23.82
C ALA A 186 -11.91 -1.91 22.32
N ARG A 187 -10.84 -1.85 21.52
CA ARG A 187 -10.93 -1.79 20.05
C ARG A 187 -11.67 -3.01 19.51
N ARG A 188 -11.31 -4.22 19.95
CA ARG A 188 -11.90 -5.46 19.46
C ARG A 188 -13.39 -5.55 19.75
N VAL A 189 -13.80 -5.17 20.96
CA VAL A 189 -15.20 -5.14 21.40
C VAL A 189 -15.99 -4.09 20.64
N LEU A 190 -15.48 -2.87 20.50
CA LEU A 190 -16.13 -1.80 19.74
C LEU A 190 -16.33 -2.18 18.28
N ASP A 191 -15.29 -2.67 17.60
CA ASP A 191 -15.36 -3.08 16.20
C ASP A 191 -16.32 -4.28 16.03
N ARG A 192 -16.44 -5.15 17.05
CA ARG A 192 -17.43 -6.23 17.10
C ARG A 192 -18.87 -5.66 17.19
N ILE A 193 -19.12 -4.74 18.10
CA ILE A 193 -20.44 -4.12 18.28
C ILE A 193 -20.87 -3.46 16.99
N VAL A 194 -20.07 -2.54 16.44
CA VAL A 194 -20.36 -1.82 15.19
C VAL A 194 -20.55 -2.79 14.02
N GLY A 195 -19.62 -3.71 13.84
CA GLY A 195 -19.64 -4.63 12.70
C GLY A 195 -20.82 -5.61 12.72
N TYR A 196 -21.22 -6.11 13.90
CA TYR A 196 -22.29 -7.10 14.05
C TYR A 196 -23.69 -6.49 14.11
N THR A 197 -23.81 -5.18 14.30
CA THR A 197 -25.10 -4.48 14.28
C THR A 197 -25.35 -3.82 12.92
N ILE A 198 -24.42 -3.03 12.40
CA ILE A 198 -24.61 -2.28 11.15
C ILE A 198 -24.53 -3.21 9.91
N SER A 199 -23.61 -4.21 9.89
CA SER A 199 -23.47 -5.06 8.70
C SER A 199 -24.71 -5.90 8.38
N PRO A 200 -25.42 -6.51 9.35
CA PRO A 200 -26.70 -7.18 9.08
C PRO A 200 -27.79 -6.22 8.58
N LEU A 201 -27.85 -5.00 9.17
CA LEU A 201 -28.80 -3.98 8.76
C LEU A 201 -28.59 -3.60 7.29
N LEU A 202 -27.36 -3.27 6.87
CA LEU A 202 -27.01 -2.98 5.48
C LEU A 202 -27.35 -4.13 4.55
N ARG A 203 -27.02 -5.38 4.94
CA ARG A 203 -27.35 -6.57 4.12
C ARG A 203 -28.85 -6.74 3.89
N LYS A 204 -29.66 -6.44 4.91
CA LYS A 204 -31.13 -6.47 4.82
C LYS A 204 -31.65 -5.36 3.92
N LYS A 205 -31.13 -4.14 4.06
CA LYS A 205 -31.61 -2.94 3.34
C LYS A 205 -31.15 -2.89 1.87
N ILE A 206 -29.98 -3.44 1.54
CA ILE A 206 -29.44 -3.44 0.15
C ILE A 206 -29.63 -4.81 -0.53
N ALA A 207 -30.14 -5.84 0.15
CA ALA A 207 -30.32 -7.20 -0.34
C ALA A 207 -29.05 -7.88 -0.91
N THR A 208 -27.86 -7.53 -0.40
CA THR A 208 -26.55 -8.01 -0.87
C THR A 208 -25.80 -8.75 0.22
N LYS A 209 -25.29 -9.98 -0.08
CA LYS A 209 -24.75 -10.90 0.95
C LYS A 209 -23.40 -10.50 1.55
N ASN A 210 -22.50 -9.89 0.79
CA ASN A 210 -21.10 -9.67 1.21
C ASN A 210 -20.81 -8.28 1.78
N LEU A 211 -21.84 -7.57 2.27
CA LEU A 211 -21.64 -6.24 2.87
C LEU A 211 -21.14 -6.33 4.30
N SER A 212 -20.26 -5.43 4.64
CA SER A 212 -19.83 -5.16 6.01
C SER A 212 -19.63 -3.67 6.22
N ALA A 213 -20.05 -3.18 7.36
CA ALA A 213 -19.65 -1.88 7.86
C ALA A 213 -18.67 -2.08 9.02
N GLY A 214 -17.71 -1.19 9.12
CA GLY A 214 -16.80 -1.13 10.23
C GLY A 214 -16.35 0.32 10.36
N ARG A 215 -16.15 0.78 11.57
CA ARG A 215 -15.86 2.17 11.88
C ARG A 215 -14.81 2.77 10.93
N VAL A 216 -13.60 2.26 10.91
CA VAL A 216 -12.49 2.82 10.13
C VAL A 216 -12.64 2.54 8.61
N GLN A 217 -13.13 1.36 8.23
CA GLN A 217 -13.32 1.04 6.80
C GLN A 217 -14.39 1.92 6.14
N SER A 218 -15.46 2.29 6.88
CA SER A 218 -16.52 3.14 6.35
C SER A 218 -16.03 4.56 6.12
N VAL A 219 -15.19 5.09 6.99
CA VAL A 219 -14.53 6.39 6.80
C VAL A 219 -13.59 6.38 5.59
N ALA A 220 -12.82 5.30 5.39
CA ALA A 220 -11.97 5.19 4.19
C ALA A 220 -12.80 5.19 2.90
N VAL A 221 -13.98 4.53 2.88
CA VAL A 221 -14.91 4.61 1.73
C VAL A 221 -15.45 6.02 1.57
N ARG A 222 -15.82 6.70 2.65
CA ARG A 222 -16.32 8.07 2.66
C ARG A 222 -15.32 9.03 2.01
N LEU A 223 -14.05 8.99 2.40
CA LEU A 223 -13.00 9.83 1.79
C LEU A 223 -12.91 9.62 0.27
N VAL A 224 -12.96 8.37 -0.19
CA VAL A 224 -12.90 8.06 -1.62
C VAL A 224 -14.16 8.54 -2.35
N VAL A 225 -15.34 8.42 -1.74
CA VAL A 225 -16.62 8.88 -2.33
C VAL A 225 -16.69 10.41 -2.37
N GLU A 226 -16.31 11.10 -1.29
CA GLU A 226 -16.27 12.57 -1.24
C GLU A 226 -15.32 13.13 -2.30
N ARG A 227 -14.12 12.55 -2.46
CA ARG A 227 -13.18 12.93 -3.51
C ARG A 227 -13.76 12.72 -4.91
N GLU A 228 -14.47 11.65 -5.16
CA GLU A 228 -15.10 11.41 -6.47
C GLU A 228 -16.22 12.44 -6.73
N ARG A 229 -16.96 12.85 -5.70
CA ARG A 229 -17.97 13.92 -5.80
C ARG A 229 -17.34 15.28 -6.09
N GLU A 230 -16.24 15.60 -5.43
CA GLU A 230 -15.44 16.80 -5.72
C GLU A 230 -15.04 16.83 -7.19
N ILE A 231 -14.53 15.69 -7.73
CA ILE A 231 -14.15 15.56 -9.13
C ILE A 231 -15.35 15.73 -10.06
N GLN A 232 -16.51 15.14 -9.72
CA GLN A 232 -17.72 15.24 -10.53
C GLN A 232 -18.35 16.63 -10.53
N ALA A 233 -18.23 17.36 -9.44
CA ALA A 233 -18.73 18.73 -9.31
C ALA A 233 -17.74 19.77 -9.85
N PHE A 234 -16.52 19.39 -10.15
CA PHE A 234 -15.47 20.30 -10.59
C PHE A 234 -15.77 20.86 -11.98
N VAL A 235 -15.67 22.16 -12.09
CA VAL A 235 -15.76 22.89 -13.36
C VAL A 235 -14.38 23.42 -13.70
N ALA A 236 -13.85 23.01 -14.83
CA ALA A 236 -12.55 23.48 -15.29
C ALA A 236 -12.64 24.96 -15.68
N VAL A 237 -11.76 25.77 -15.14
CA VAL A 237 -11.63 27.18 -15.47
C VAL A 237 -10.40 27.36 -16.34
N GLU A 238 -10.59 28.02 -17.49
CA GLU A 238 -9.51 28.37 -18.40
C GLU A 238 -8.65 29.50 -17.80
N TYR A 239 -7.35 29.36 -17.94
CA TYR A 239 -6.40 30.42 -17.67
C TYR A 239 -5.19 30.32 -18.61
N TRP A 240 -4.48 31.42 -18.78
CA TRP A 240 -3.34 31.47 -19.65
C TRP A 240 -2.08 31.88 -18.89
N SER A 241 -0.96 31.26 -19.23
CA SER A 241 0.36 31.70 -18.82
C SER A 241 1.10 32.27 -20.03
N ILE A 242 1.98 33.25 -19.81
CA ILE A 242 2.80 33.82 -20.84
C ILE A 242 4.26 33.67 -20.45
N GLU A 243 5.04 33.06 -21.31
CA GLU A 243 6.50 32.93 -21.16
C GLU A 243 7.23 33.72 -22.23
N ALA A 244 8.30 34.41 -21.85
CA ALA A 244 9.25 35.03 -22.76
C ALA A 244 10.51 34.16 -22.85
N GLU A 245 10.92 33.80 -24.02
CA GLU A 245 12.25 33.24 -24.29
C GLU A 245 13.24 34.35 -24.54
N LEU A 246 14.26 34.44 -23.71
CA LEU A 246 15.18 35.54 -23.61
C LEU A 246 16.61 35.05 -23.76
N GLN A 247 17.45 35.88 -24.33
CA GLN A 247 18.87 35.65 -24.50
C GLN A 247 19.65 36.89 -24.05
N LYS A 248 20.85 36.70 -23.54
CA LYS A 248 21.75 37.80 -23.23
C LYS A 248 22.19 38.50 -24.53
N GLN A 249 22.06 39.81 -24.56
CA GLN A 249 22.47 40.61 -25.70
C GLN A 249 23.98 40.51 -25.91
N SER A 250 24.41 40.13 -27.09
CA SER A 250 25.83 40.06 -27.44
C SER A 250 26.41 41.47 -27.58
N ALA A 251 27.53 41.72 -26.91
CA ALA A 251 28.23 43.02 -27.09
C ALA A 251 28.66 43.23 -28.54
N VAL A 252 28.29 44.37 -29.11
CA VAL A 252 28.46 44.71 -30.54
C VAL A 252 29.93 44.74 -31.05
N ASN A 253 30.93 44.53 -30.18
CA ASN A 253 32.36 44.67 -30.49
C ASN A 253 33.23 43.41 -30.28
N SER A 254 32.65 42.23 -30.06
CA SER A 254 33.42 40.98 -30.00
C SER A 254 33.31 40.23 -31.33
N GLN A 255 34.43 39.75 -31.86
CA GLN A 255 34.52 38.87 -33.04
C GLN A 255 33.43 37.78 -32.98
N PRO A 256 32.88 37.31 -34.10
CA PRO A 256 31.82 36.32 -34.13
C PRO A 256 32.31 35.05 -33.46
N SER A 257 32.08 34.95 -32.12
CA SER A 257 32.26 33.70 -31.39
C SER A 257 31.09 32.80 -31.76
N THR A 258 31.40 31.63 -32.26
CA THR A 258 30.46 30.59 -32.69
C THR A 258 29.63 30.00 -31.51
N VAL A 259 29.71 30.56 -30.31
CA VAL A 259 28.97 30.12 -29.13
C VAL A 259 27.83 31.11 -28.89
N GLN A 260 26.64 30.77 -29.33
CA GLN A 260 25.40 31.47 -28.94
C GLN A 260 25.25 31.43 -27.43
N SER A 261 24.97 32.56 -26.77
CA SER A 261 24.61 32.58 -25.36
C SER A 261 23.35 31.71 -25.12
N PRO A 262 23.31 30.86 -24.09
CA PRO A 262 22.14 30.02 -23.86
C PRO A 262 20.90 30.89 -23.62
N SER A 263 19.78 30.54 -24.25
CA SER A 263 18.48 31.14 -23.98
C SER A 263 17.87 30.57 -22.70
N PHE A 264 16.96 31.33 -22.08
CA PHE A 264 16.19 30.91 -20.96
C PHE A 264 14.75 31.41 -21.04
N ARG A 265 13.80 30.75 -20.38
CA ARG A 265 12.40 31.14 -20.31
C ARG A 265 12.09 31.81 -18.98
N ALA A 266 11.38 32.93 -19.05
CA ALA A 266 10.86 33.67 -17.91
C ALA A 266 9.33 33.80 -18.04
N LYS A 267 8.63 33.52 -16.93
CA LYS A 267 7.17 33.56 -16.86
C LYS A 267 6.70 34.96 -16.43
N LEU A 268 5.71 35.52 -17.11
CA LEU A 268 5.04 36.75 -16.69
C LEU A 268 4.33 36.52 -15.34
N ILE A 269 4.65 37.36 -14.35
CA ILE A 269 4.10 37.25 -12.99
C ILE A 269 3.33 38.49 -12.54
N LYS A 270 3.62 39.67 -13.12
CA LYS A 270 2.91 40.90 -12.78
C LYS A 270 2.77 41.82 -14.00
N ILE A 271 1.67 42.62 -13.98
CA ILE A 271 1.47 43.79 -14.84
C ILE A 271 1.32 44.98 -13.88
N GLY A 272 2.27 45.91 -13.97
CA GLY A 272 2.40 46.95 -12.96
C GLY A 272 2.60 46.37 -11.56
N ASN A 273 1.73 46.71 -10.64
CA ASN A 273 1.78 46.22 -9.27
C ASN A 273 0.84 45.03 -8.99
N GLN A 274 0.05 44.58 -9.99
CA GLN A 274 -0.92 43.49 -9.84
C GLN A 274 -0.34 42.19 -10.32
N ASP A 275 -0.69 41.08 -9.64
CA ASP A 275 -0.34 39.75 -10.10
C ASP A 275 -1.02 39.46 -11.46
N PHE A 276 -0.31 38.76 -12.33
CA PHE A 276 -0.80 38.47 -13.68
C PHE A 276 -1.87 37.38 -13.63
N GLU A 277 -3.06 37.73 -14.15
CA GLU A 277 -4.15 36.79 -14.39
C GLU A 277 -4.68 37.00 -15.82
N CYS A 278 -4.89 35.91 -16.56
CA CYS A 278 -5.44 35.96 -17.92
C CYS A 278 -6.37 34.76 -18.12
N HIS A 279 -7.61 35.02 -18.50
CA HIS A 279 -8.66 34.01 -18.60
C HIS A 279 -9.16 33.77 -20.01
N THR A 280 -8.69 34.56 -21.00
CA THR A 280 -9.12 34.40 -22.40
C THR A 280 -7.93 34.38 -23.35
N GLY A 281 -8.06 33.61 -24.43
CA GLY A 281 -7.05 33.57 -25.50
C GLY A 281 -6.87 34.92 -26.23
N ASP A 282 -7.97 35.67 -26.40
CA ASP A 282 -7.92 36.98 -27.06
C ASP A 282 -7.07 37.98 -26.25
N ASP A 283 -7.20 37.99 -24.92
CA ASP A 283 -6.40 38.85 -24.05
C ASP A 283 -4.94 38.40 -24.01
N ALA A 284 -4.67 37.11 -24.04
CA ALA A 284 -3.34 36.54 -24.07
C ALA A 284 -2.62 36.90 -25.42
N LEU A 285 -3.33 36.87 -26.55
CA LEU A 285 -2.81 37.25 -27.85
C LEU A 285 -2.55 38.75 -27.98
N LYS A 286 -3.48 39.59 -27.48
CA LYS A 286 -3.26 41.05 -27.42
C LYS A 286 -2.04 41.40 -26.57
N LEU A 287 -1.90 40.72 -25.45
CA LEU A 287 -0.76 40.95 -24.55
C LEU A 287 0.54 40.46 -25.18
N LYS A 288 0.53 39.37 -25.95
CA LYS A 288 1.67 38.91 -26.72
C LYS A 288 2.18 40.02 -27.69
N GLU A 289 1.26 40.63 -28.46
CA GLU A 289 1.62 41.71 -29.42
C GLU A 289 2.27 42.91 -28.71
N ILE A 290 1.79 43.23 -27.51
CA ILE A 290 2.38 44.30 -26.70
C ILE A 290 3.76 43.92 -26.20
N LEU A 291 3.92 42.69 -25.70
CA LEU A 291 5.16 42.19 -25.13
C LEU A 291 6.26 42.01 -26.19
N GLU A 292 5.89 41.68 -27.43
CA GLU A 292 6.85 41.61 -28.58
C GLU A 292 7.48 42.97 -28.91
N GLN A 293 6.84 44.08 -28.51
CA GLN A 293 7.33 45.45 -28.71
C GLN A 293 8.06 46.02 -27.49
N CYS A 294 8.21 45.25 -26.40
CA CYS A 294 8.89 45.71 -25.22
C CYS A 294 10.41 45.51 -25.26
N ALA A 295 11.14 46.39 -24.56
CA ALA A 295 12.54 46.20 -24.26
C ALA A 295 12.69 45.42 -22.95
N TYR A 296 13.52 44.38 -22.98
CA TYR A 296 13.73 43.48 -21.86
C TYR A 296 15.05 43.79 -21.16
N ARG A 297 15.03 43.84 -19.82
CA ARG A 297 16.22 44.07 -18.99
C ARG A 297 16.13 43.36 -17.68
N VAL A 298 17.23 42.83 -17.19
CA VAL A 298 17.32 42.20 -15.84
C VAL A 298 17.07 43.27 -14.78
N LEU A 299 16.02 43.08 -13.97
CA LEU A 299 15.70 43.96 -12.86
C LEU A 299 16.47 43.59 -11.60
N ASP A 300 16.51 42.28 -11.28
CA ASP A 300 17.16 41.78 -10.08
C ASP A 300 17.60 40.32 -10.26
N VAL A 301 18.70 39.94 -9.62
CA VAL A 301 19.22 38.57 -9.58
C VAL A 301 19.44 38.16 -8.13
N ARG A 302 18.60 37.27 -7.62
CA ARG A 302 18.71 36.74 -6.28
C ARG A 302 19.28 35.33 -6.28
N LYS A 303 20.45 35.18 -5.69
CA LYS A 303 21.09 33.86 -5.47
C LYS A 303 20.95 33.47 -4.03
N LYS A 304 20.50 32.24 -3.80
CA LYS A 304 20.34 31.70 -2.45
C LYS A 304 20.77 30.25 -2.40
N GLU A 305 21.57 29.91 -1.38
CA GLU A 305 21.85 28.53 -1.03
C GLU A 305 20.69 27.96 -0.21
N VAL A 306 20.10 26.85 -0.66
CA VAL A 306 18.98 26.19 -0.01
C VAL A 306 19.38 24.78 0.38
N ASN A 307 19.28 24.49 1.67
CA ASN A 307 19.52 23.17 2.24
C ASN A 307 18.23 22.33 2.21
N ARG A 308 18.26 21.18 1.54
CA ARG A 308 17.20 20.19 1.56
C ARG A 308 17.57 19.04 2.50
N ASN A 309 16.82 18.89 3.56
CA ASN A 309 17.03 17.83 4.55
C ASN A 309 16.51 16.47 4.04
N PRO A 310 17.16 15.36 4.41
CA PRO A 310 16.63 14.04 4.16
C PRO A 310 15.34 13.81 4.97
N ALA A 311 14.47 13.00 4.42
CA ALA A 311 13.28 12.56 5.12
C ALA A 311 13.63 11.53 6.22
N PRO A 312 12.82 11.41 7.30
CA PRO A 312 13.07 10.49 8.41
C PRO A 312 13.10 9.02 7.96
N PRO A 313 13.64 8.11 8.76
CA PRO A 313 13.49 6.67 8.56
C PRO A 313 12.02 6.29 8.41
N PHE A 314 11.75 5.15 7.80
CA PHE A 314 10.37 4.74 7.58
C PHE A 314 9.61 4.42 8.87
N ILE A 315 8.37 4.86 8.88
CA ILE A 315 7.28 4.31 9.69
C ILE A 315 6.38 3.45 8.79
N THR A 316 5.44 2.72 9.35
CA THR A 316 4.57 1.81 8.57
C THR A 316 3.87 2.51 7.41
N SER A 317 3.28 3.69 7.65
CA SER A 317 2.55 4.45 6.63
C SER A 317 3.47 4.91 5.50
N SER A 318 4.60 5.53 5.81
CA SER A 318 5.54 6.04 4.81
C SER A 318 6.23 4.90 4.03
N MET A 319 6.52 3.76 4.66
CA MET A 319 7.00 2.56 3.96
C MET A 319 5.96 2.04 2.95
N GLN A 320 4.69 1.95 3.34
CA GLN A 320 3.61 1.50 2.45
C GLN A 320 3.41 2.47 1.28
N GLN A 321 3.49 3.79 1.53
CA GLN A 321 3.39 4.83 0.50
C GLN A 321 4.51 4.70 -0.53
N GLU A 322 5.77 4.66 -0.09
CA GLU A 322 6.93 4.57 -0.98
C GLU A 322 7.02 3.22 -1.71
N ALA A 323 6.65 2.12 -1.06
CA ALA A 323 6.55 0.82 -1.71
C ALA A 323 5.46 0.80 -2.80
N SER A 324 4.35 1.51 -2.59
CA SER A 324 3.30 1.66 -3.60
C SER A 324 3.78 2.48 -4.80
N ARG A 325 4.47 3.62 -4.55
CA ARG A 325 4.98 4.51 -5.60
C ARG A 325 6.10 3.86 -6.41
N LYS A 326 7.18 3.44 -5.74
CA LYS A 326 8.42 2.96 -6.38
C LYS A 326 8.35 1.50 -6.85
N LEU A 327 7.70 0.63 -6.07
CA LEU A 327 7.71 -0.81 -6.32
C LEU A 327 6.38 -1.32 -6.89
N GLY A 328 5.32 -0.50 -6.85
CA GLY A 328 3.97 -0.90 -7.26
C GLY A 328 3.34 -1.95 -6.33
N PHE A 329 3.85 -2.10 -5.11
CA PHE A 329 3.31 -3.00 -4.12
C PHE A 329 2.07 -2.40 -3.47
N ASN A 330 1.02 -3.18 -3.28
CA ASN A 330 -0.09 -2.76 -2.43
C ASN A 330 0.29 -2.91 -0.95
N ALA A 331 -0.44 -2.23 -0.07
CA ALA A 331 -0.16 -2.23 1.36
C ALA A 331 -0.11 -3.64 1.97
N LYS A 332 -1.01 -4.55 1.57
CA LYS A 332 -1.03 -5.95 2.02
C LYS A 332 0.23 -6.72 1.64
N ARG A 333 0.70 -6.56 0.39
CA ARG A 333 1.94 -7.19 -0.09
C ARG A 333 3.16 -6.63 0.63
N THR A 334 3.23 -5.30 0.79
CA THR A 334 4.31 -4.63 1.51
C THR A 334 4.46 -5.18 2.92
N MET A 335 3.34 -5.26 3.68
CA MET A 335 3.38 -5.78 5.05
C MET A 335 3.73 -7.27 5.12
N ALA A 336 3.28 -8.08 4.16
CA ALA A 336 3.63 -9.51 4.12
C ALA A 336 5.12 -9.72 3.87
N ILE A 337 5.75 -8.92 3.01
CA ILE A 337 7.18 -8.98 2.73
C ILE A 337 7.99 -8.43 3.92
N ALA A 338 7.56 -7.30 4.50
CA ALA A 338 8.20 -6.72 5.69
C ALA A 338 8.18 -7.71 6.87
N GLN A 339 7.07 -8.43 7.08
CA GLN A 339 6.99 -9.48 8.10
C GLN A 339 8.02 -10.59 7.87
N GLN A 340 8.24 -11.01 6.62
CA GLN A 340 9.26 -12.02 6.30
C GLN A 340 10.67 -11.51 6.59
N LEU A 341 10.97 -10.26 6.23
CA LEU A 341 12.27 -9.64 6.48
C LEU A 341 12.54 -9.47 7.99
N TYR A 342 11.51 -9.16 8.78
CA TYR A 342 11.60 -9.06 10.23
C TYR A 342 11.79 -10.42 10.90
N GLU A 343 10.95 -11.42 10.56
CA GLU A 343 10.95 -12.74 11.21
C GLU A 343 12.22 -13.56 10.95
N GLY A 344 12.92 -13.25 9.88
CA GLY A 344 14.22 -13.81 9.55
C GLY A 344 14.31 -14.49 8.19
N VAL A 345 15.39 -14.18 7.51
CA VAL A 345 15.81 -14.78 6.24
C VAL A 345 17.14 -15.50 6.45
N ASN A 346 17.32 -16.64 5.79
CA ASN A 346 18.59 -17.35 5.82
C ASN A 346 19.58 -16.67 4.86
N ILE A 347 20.65 -16.10 5.41
CA ILE A 347 21.69 -15.38 4.65
C ILE A 347 23.02 -16.15 4.53
N GLY A 348 22.95 -17.49 4.63
CA GLY A 348 24.15 -18.37 4.53
C GLY A 348 24.67 -18.76 5.91
N GLU A 349 24.85 -17.84 6.82
CA GLU A 349 25.30 -18.07 8.20
C GLU A 349 24.15 -18.46 9.16
N GLY A 350 22.93 -18.45 8.66
CA GLY A 350 21.72 -18.77 9.42
C GLY A 350 20.59 -17.77 9.16
N SER A 351 19.45 -18.03 9.81
CA SER A 351 18.29 -17.10 9.76
C SER A 351 18.52 -15.94 10.72
N VAL A 352 18.34 -14.70 10.22
CA VAL A 352 18.41 -13.46 10.99
C VAL A 352 17.35 -12.49 10.50
N GLY A 353 16.78 -11.68 11.39
CA GLY A 353 15.93 -10.56 11.01
C GLY A 353 16.74 -9.49 10.29
N LEU A 354 16.28 -9.07 9.13
CA LEU A 354 16.96 -8.06 8.30
C LEU A 354 16.48 -6.64 8.56
N ILE A 355 15.30 -6.48 9.12
CA ILE A 355 14.73 -5.16 9.47
C ILE A 355 14.20 -5.19 10.91
N THR A 356 14.06 -4.02 11.49
CA THR A 356 13.32 -3.80 12.75
C THR A 356 11.83 -4.06 12.58
N TYR A 357 11.09 -4.10 13.66
CA TYR A 357 9.65 -4.34 13.66
C TYR A 357 8.90 -3.32 12.77
N MET A 358 8.15 -3.82 11.81
CA MET A 358 7.55 -3.03 10.73
C MET A 358 6.23 -2.37 11.07
N ARG A 359 5.62 -2.65 12.24
CA ARG A 359 4.39 -1.97 12.68
C ARG A 359 4.75 -0.90 13.71
N THR A 360 5.19 0.25 13.23
CA THR A 360 5.62 1.38 14.05
C THR A 360 5.16 2.70 13.46
N ASP A 361 4.87 3.65 14.29
CA ASP A 361 4.64 5.06 13.99
C ASP A 361 5.79 5.96 14.51
N SER A 362 6.80 5.35 15.13
CA SER A 362 7.99 6.03 15.64
C SER A 362 9.07 6.22 14.56
N THR A 363 9.71 7.37 14.55
CA THR A 363 10.90 7.67 13.74
C THR A 363 12.20 7.59 14.54
N ASN A 364 12.13 7.18 15.81
CA ASN A 364 13.29 7.03 16.68
C ASN A 364 14.17 5.87 16.20
N ILE A 365 15.47 5.98 16.44
CA ILE A 365 16.44 4.93 16.14
C ILE A 365 17.29 4.65 17.39
N ALA A 366 17.69 3.41 17.56
CA ALA A 366 18.64 3.05 18.62
C ALA A 366 19.96 3.79 18.43
N GLU A 367 20.59 4.20 19.52
CA GLU A 367 21.87 4.92 19.49
C GLU A 367 22.98 4.10 18.80
N SER A 368 22.98 2.77 19.01
CA SER A 368 23.90 1.84 18.36
C SER A 368 23.75 1.86 16.84
N ALA A 369 22.50 1.84 16.33
CA ALA A 369 22.21 1.90 14.91
C ALA A 369 22.58 3.25 14.27
N GLY A 370 22.41 4.34 15.01
CA GLY A 370 22.89 5.66 14.61
C GLY A 370 24.41 5.72 14.48
N LYS A 371 25.14 5.18 15.45
CA LYS A 371 26.62 5.08 15.43
C LYS A 371 27.12 4.21 14.28
N GLU A 372 26.45 3.07 14.04
CA GLU A 372 26.77 2.17 12.94
C GLU A 372 26.56 2.85 11.58
N ALA A 373 25.42 3.54 11.39
CA ALA A 373 25.15 4.29 10.16
C ALA A 373 26.19 5.41 9.93
N TRP A 374 26.57 6.11 10.99
CA TRP A 374 27.60 7.15 10.92
C TRP A 374 28.95 6.59 10.46
N ALA A 375 29.41 5.47 11.04
CA ALA A 375 30.63 4.79 10.64
C ALA A 375 30.58 4.35 9.18
N TYR A 376 29.46 3.75 8.76
CA TYR A 376 29.24 3.32 7.39
C TYR A 376 29.29 4.48 6.39
N ILE A 377 28.59 5.59 6.68
CA ILE A 377 28.58 6.77 5.81
C ILE A 377 29.99 7.36 5.67
N LYS A 378 30.72 7.46 6.77
CA LYS A 378 32.13 7.95 6.76
C LYS A 378 33.01 7.07 5.88
N GLU A 379 32.90 5.75 6.01
CA GLU A 379 33.73 4.79 5.25
C GLU A 379 33.42 4.79 3.76
N LYS A 380 32.13 4.80 3.39
CA LYS A 380 31.69 4.59 1.99
C LYS A 380 31.57 5.87 1.19
N PHE A 381 31.20 6.99 1.82
CA PHE A 381 30.90 8.26 1.14
C PHE A 381 31.88 9.38 1.53
N GLY A 382 32.57 9.25 2.65
CA GLY A 382 33.47 10.26 3.15
C GLY A 382 32.81 11.19 4.17
N GLU A 383 33.67 11.95 4.86
CA GLU A 383 33.28 12.81 5.99
C GLU A 383 32.33 13.95 5.62
N ASN A 384 32.40 14.45 4.38
CA ASN A 384 31.52 15.51 3.87
C ASN A 384 30.06 15.09 3.77
N PHE A 385 29.78 13.79 3.72
CA PHE A 385 28.41 13.26 3.69
C PHE A 385 27.82 13.06 5.09
N LEU A 386 28.57 13.34 6.14
CA LEU A 386 28.05 13.34 7.51
C LEU A 386 27.45 14.71 7.85
N PRO A 387 26.29 14.75 8.55
CA PRO A 387 25.78 16.01 9.10
C PRO A 387 26.69 16.48 10.26
N PRO A 388 26.67 17.76 10.63
CA PRO A 388 27.50 18.27 11.74
C PRO A 388 27.23 17.59 13.08
N THR A 389 26.00 17.13 13.29
CA THR A 389 25.55 16.35 14.45
C THR A 389 24.66 15.22 14.02
N PRO A 390 24.62 14.10 14.78
CA PRO A 390 23.68 13.01 14.49
C PRO A 390 22.26 13.49 14.36
N ARG A 391 21.54 13.02 13.31
CA ARG A 391 20.17 13.46 13.05
C ARG A 391 19.21 12.81 14.02
N VAL A 392 18.38 13.64 14.63
CA VAL A 392 17.27 13.20 15.49
C VAL A 392 15.97 13.72 14.91
N TYR A 393 15.05 12.82 14.63
CA TYR A 393 13.73 13.11 14.08
C TYR A 393 12.69 13.13 15.21
N ARG A 394 12.47 14.30 15.82
CA ARG A 394 11.52 14.47 16.94
C ARG A 394 10.13 14.92 16.44
N LYS A 395 9.49 14.18 15.56
CA LYS A 395 8.07 14.42 15.28
C LYS A 395 7.26 13.59 16.27
N LYS A 396 6.72 14.20 17.31
CA LYS A 396 5.67 13.58 18.13
C LYS A 396 4.44 13.41 17.24
N VAL A 397 4.22 12.22 16.72
CA VAL A 397 2.91 11.83 16.22
C VAL A 397 2.04 11.66 17.47
N ALA A 398 0.93 12.38 17.58
CA ALA A 398 0.01 12.24 18.71
C ALA A 398 -0.40 10.76 18.83
N GLY A 399 -0.14 10.15 19.99
CA GLY A 399 -0.40 8.74 20.25
C GLY A 399 0.71 7.77 19.76
N ALA A 400 1.90 8.26 19.37
CA ALA A 400 3.04 7.38 19.10
C ALA A 400 3.51 6.70 20.38
N GLN A 401 3.63 5.37 20.36
CA GLN A 401 4.24 4.62 21.46
C GLN A 401 5.75 4.91 21.46
N GLU A 402 6.24 5.68 22.41
CA GLU A 402 7.64 6.14 22.49
C GLU A 402 8.67 4.98 22.55
N ALA A 403 8.24 3.79 22.89
CA ALA A 403 9.09 2.60 22.99
C ALA A 403 9.44 1.96 21.64
N HIS A 404 8.80 2.37 20.53
CA HIS A 404 9.02 1.76 19.22
C HIS A 404 10.17 2.44 18.47
N GLU A 405 10.90 1.64 17.69
CA GLU A 405 11.91 2.09 16.74
C GLU A 405 11.33 2.26 15.34
N ALA A 406 11.98 3.11 14.52
CA ALA A 406 11.71 3.22 13.10
C ALA A 406 12.05 1.93 12.34
N ILE A 407 11.48 1.77 11.15
CA ILE A 407 11.80 0.66 10.25
C ILE A 407 13.17 0.93 9.60
N ARG A 408 14.14 0.11 9.96
CA ARG A 408 15.52 0.21 9.49
C ARG A 408 16.13 -1.19 9.26
N PRO A 409 17.23 -1.31 8.52
CA PRO A 409 18.02 -2.55 8.53
C PRO A 409 18.56 -2.84 9.93
N THR A 410 18.68 -4.11 10.29
CA THR A 410 19.28 -4.53 11.57
C THR A 410 20.81 -4.32 11.59
N SER A 411 21.44 -4.14 10.43
CA SER A 411 22.79 -3.63 10.26
C SER A 411 22.94 -2.99 8.88
N VAL A 412 23.54 -1.80 8.81
CA VAL A 412 23.77 -1.09 7.54
C VAL A 412 24.87 -1.74 6.71
N PHE A 413 25.79 -2.49 7.32
CA PHE A 413 26.82 -3.25 6.62
C PHE A 413 26.27 -4.46 5.86
N ARG A 414 25.01 -4.84 6.07
CA ARG A 414 24.28 -5.79 5.23
C ARG A 414 23.75 -5.10 3.99
N GLU A 415 24.64 -4.73 3.08
CA GLU A 415 24.30 -4.04 1.85
C GLU A 415 23.33 -4.88 1.01
N PRO A 416 22.32 -4.25 0.34
CA PRO A 416 21.32 -4.99 -0.44
C PRO A 416 21.92 -5.89 -1.51
N ASP A 417 22.94 -5.44 -2.23
CA ASP A 417 23.55 -6.22 -3.32
C ASP A 417 24.26 -7.48 -2.80
N ALA A 418 24.86 -7.44 -1.64
CA ALA A 418 25.45 -8.63 -0.99
C ALA A 418 24.39 -9.66 -0.60
N LEU A 419 23.19 -9.22 -0.24
CA LEU A 419 22.08 -10.09 0.14
C LEU A 419 21.23 -10.58 -1.03
N LYS A 420 21.44 -10.09 -2.24
CA LYS A 420 20.60 -10.37 -3.42
C LYS A 420 20.45 -11.86 -3.71
N GLN A 421 21.47 -12.66 -3.49
CA GLN A 421 21.44 -14.11 -3.70
C GLN A 421 20.56 -14.86 -2.69
N TYR A 422 20.28 -14.28 -1.52
CA TYR A 422 19.50 -14.90 -0.44
C TYR A 422 18.04 -14.43 -0.41
N LEU A 423 17.73 -13.33 -1.11
CA LEU A 423 16.42 -12.70 -1.11
C LEU A 423 15.67 -13.03 -2.40
N ASP A 424 14.36 -13.24 -2.29
CA ASP A 424 13.53 -13.20 -3.48
C ASP A 424 13.44 -11.77 -4.06
N ALA A 425 12.91 -11.66 -5.28
CA ALA A 425 12.87 -10.37 -5.97
C ALA A 425 12.07 -9.28 -5.23
N ASP A 426 11.04 -9.66 -4.49
CA ASP A 426 10.18 -8.73 -3.74
C ASP A 426 10.84 -8.34 -2.42
N GLN A 427 11.43 -9.31 -1.71
CA GLN A 427 12.21 -9.09 -0.50
C GLN A 427 13.39 -8.17 -0.78
N PHE A 428 14.14 -8.42 -1.86
CA PHE A 428 15.25 -7.57 -2.27
C PHE A 428 14.81 -6.13 -2.54
N LYS A 429 13.72 -5.93 -3.29
CA LYS A 429 13.22 -4.59 -3.61
C LYS A 429 12.81 -3.81 -2.35
N LEU A 430 12.09 -4.46 -1.44
CA LEU A 430 11.63 -3.79 -0.22
C LEU A 430 12.79 -3.53 0.75
N TYR A 431 13.70 -4.50 0.92
CA TYR A 431 14.89 -4.34 1.75
C TYR A 431 15.78 -3.19 1.24
N ASN A 432 16.05 -3.14 -0.08
CA ASN A 432 16.82 -2.07 -0.70
C ASN A 432 16.16 -0.69 -0.49
N LEU A 433 14.84 -0.61 -0.57
CA LEU A 433 14.09 0.62 -0.31
C LEU A 433 14.26 1.08 1.15
N ILE A 434 14.12 0.17 2.12
CA ILE A 434 14.27 0.43 3.56
C ILE A 434 15.71 0.84 3.87
N TRP A 435 16.67 0.09 3.37
CA TRP A 435 18.08 0.33 3.59
C TRP A 435 18.51 1.71 3.07
N LYS A 436 18.17 2.03 1.81
CA LYS A 436 18.49 3.34 1.20
C LYS A 436 17.86 4.49 1.94
N ARG A 437 16.60 4.36 2.36
CA ARG A 437 15.91 5.39 3.15
C ARG A 437 16.60 5.63 4.48
N PHE A 438 16.97 4.56 5.18
CA PHE A 438 17.63 4.66 6.47
C PHE A 438 19.01 5.33 6.36
N VAL A 439 19.87 4.86 5.46
CA VAL A 439 21.19 5.47 5.24
C VAL A 439 21.05 6.94 4.87
N ALA A 440 20.21 7.26 3.89
CA ALA A 440 19.96 8.64 3.46
C ALA A 440 19.45 9.53 4.62
N SER A 441 18.62 8.99 5.51
CA SER A 441 18.12 9.74 6.68
C SER A 441 19.23 10.18 7.65
N GLN A 442 20.36 9.50 7.65
CA GLN A 442 21.51 9.81 8.53
C GLN A 442 22.58 10.65 7.83
N MET A 443 22.43 10.96 6.53
CA MET A 443 23.39 11.72 5.75
C MET A 443 23.19 13.24 5.85
N ALA A 444 24.18 13.99 5.38
CA ALA A 444 24.15 15.44 5.23
C ALA A 444 23.03 15.88 4.26
N SER A 445 22.55 17.10 4.45
CA SER A 445 21.57 17.73 3.58
C SER A 445 22.11 17.89 2.16
N ALA A 446 21.25 17.82 1.18
CA ALA A 446 21.59 18.28 -0.16
C ALA A 446 21.57 19.82 -0.19
N VAL A 447 22.52 20.39 -0.90
CA VAL A 447 22.64 21.84 -1.04
C VAL A 447 22.36 22.22 -2.48
N TYR A 448 21.47 23.17 -2.66
CA TYR A 448 21.07 23.72 -3.94
C TYR A 448 21.49 25.19 -4.03
N ASP A 449 22.13 25.58 -5.11
CA ASP A 449 22.25 26.98 -5.49
C ASP A 449 21.00 27.34 -6.31
N THR A 450 20.13 28.15 -5.75
CA THR A 450 18.92 28.63 -6.42
C THR A 450 19.14 30.04 -6.91
N THR A 451 18.75 30.32 -8.17
CA THR A 451 18.81 31.64 -8.78
C THR A 451 17.42 32.03 -9.23
N ALA A 452 16.92 33.17 -8.75
CA ALA A 452 15.72 33.79 -9.26
C ALA A 452 16.10 35.08 -9.97
N VAL A 453 15.71 35.19 -11.22
CA VAL A 453 15.96 36.37 -12.08
C VAL A 453 14.64 37.04 -12.35
N ASP A 454 14.51 38.28 -11.92
CA ASP A 454 13.39 39.15 -12.26
C ASP A 454 13.78 39.97 -13.49
N VAL A 455 12.95 39.94 -14.51
CA VAL A 455 13.15 40.65 -15.77
C VAL A 455 12.00 41.64 -15.95
N ARG A 456 12.33 42.90 -16.13
CA ARG A 456 11.36 43.95 -16.51
C ARG A 456 11.25 44.00 -18.03
N ALA A 457 10.03 44.22 -18.49
CA ALA A 457 9.76 44.58 -19.88
C ALA A 457 8.97 45.90 -19.88
N ASP A 458 9.49 46.89 -20.56
CA ASP A 458 8.88 48.20 -20.67
C ASP A 458 8.61 48.54 -22.16
N ARG A 459 7.48 49.14 -22.46
CA ARG A 459 7.19 49.56 -23.83
C ARG A 459 8.20 50.58 -24.31
N VAL A 460 8.66 50.37 -25.54
CA VAL A 460 9.50 51.34 -26.20
C VAL A 460 8.62 52.47 -26.71
N ILE A 461 8.53 53.58 -25.95
CA ILE A 461 7.88 54.79 -26.43
C ILE A 461 8.86 55.46 -27.37
N ALA A 462 8.59 55.38 -28.69
CA ALA A 462 9.33 56.18 -29.69
C ALA A 462 9.09 57.66 -29.37
N SER A 463 10.05 58.31 -28.72
CA SER A 463 10.04 59.79 -28.65
C SER A 463 10.18 60.32 -30.05
N GLU A 464 9.12 60.97 -30.60
CA GLU A 464 9.26 61.81 -31.79
C GLU A 464 10.41 62.82 -31.55
N ALA A 465 11.50 62.59 -32.22
CA ALA A 465 12.63 63.52 -32.27
C ALA A 465 12.15 64.82 -32.89
N LYS A 466 11.70 65.80 -32.06
CA LYS A 466 11.58 67.18 -32.50
C LYS A 466 12.97 67.65 -32.94
N GLN A 467 13.09 68.01 -34.21
CA GLN A 467 14.27 68.69 -34.75
C GLN A 467 14.70 69.85 -33.83
N PRO A 468 16.01 69.97 -33.52
CA PRO A 468 16.46 71.04 -32.67
C PRO A 468 16.35 72.38 -33.43
N PRO A 469 15.85 73.46 -32.81
CA PRO A 469 16.02 74.82 -33.31
C PRO A 469 17.48 75.22 -33.17
N THR A 470 18.03 75.77 -34.24
CA THR A 470 19.35 76.33 -34.30
C THR A 470 19.60 77.43 -33.30
N SER A 471 20.83 77.42 -32.72
CA SER A 471 21.54 78.52 -32.03
C SER A 471 21.21 78.89 -30.62
N GLY A 472 22.22 78.81 -29.71
CA GLY A 472 22.31 79.54 -28.46
C GLY A 472 22.91 78.73 -27.29
N ALA A 473 24.13 79.05 -26.92
CA ALA A 473 24.91 78.50 -25.84
C ALA A 473 24.21 78.43 -24.48
N GLY A 474 24.33 77.29 -23.80
CA GLY A 474 23.93 77.15 -22.40
C GLY A 474 24.25 75.77 -21.87
N ILE A 475 25.34 75.68 -21.09
CA ILE A 475 25.73 74.47 -20.39
C ILE A 475 24.66 74.15 -19.34
N ALA A 476 23.86 73.11 -19.58
CA ALA A 476 22.95 72.54 -18.60
C ALA A 476 23.39 71.12 -18.28
N SER A 477 23.85 70.92 -17.05
CA SER A 477 24.12 69.64 -16.41
C SER A 477 22.90 68.73 -16.55
N GLN A 478 23.01 67.66 -17.33
CA GLN A 478 21.99 66.62 -17.37
C GLN A 478 22.20 65.69 -16.18
N THR A 479 21.42 65.92 -15.14
CA THR A 479 21.16 64.90 -14.10
C THR A 479 20.28 63.82 -14.71
N PRO A 480 20.68 62.55 -14.64
CA PRO A 480 19.80 61.48 -15.08
C PRO A 480 18.58 61.41 -14.17
N LEU A 481 17.40 61.65 -14.70
CA LEU A 481 16.16 61.33 -14.00
C LEU A 481 16.15 59.87 -13.65
N ALA A 482 16.31 59.56 -12.36
CA ALA A 482 16.08 58.23 -11.82
C ALA A 482 14.58 57.93 -12.01
N MET A 483 14.24 57.20 -13.02
CA MET A 483 12.88 56.62 -13.16
C MET A 483 12.67 55.51 -12.12
N THR A 484 12.11 55.82 -10.99
CA THR A 484 11.57 54.90 -10.02
C THR A 484 10.10 54.58 -10.32
N THR A 485 9.81 54.15 -11.56
CA THR A 485 8.48 53.61 -11.90
C THR A 485 8.55 52.09 -11.82
N ALA A 486 7.49 51.48 -11.22
CA ALA A 486 7.34 50.03 -11.26
C ALA A 486 7.42 49.53 -12.71
N PRO A 487 8.04 48.36 -12.98
CA PRO A 487 8.12 47.82 -14.33
C PRO A 487 6.71 47.62 -14.89
N GLU A 488 6.49 47.93 -16.17
CA GLU A 488 5.20 47.72 -16.82
C GLU A 488 4.83 46.24 -16.82
N PHE A 489 5.80 45.38 -17.11
CA PHE A 489 5.63 43.90 -17.05
C PHE A 489 6.82 43.29 -16.30
N LEU A 490 6.50 42.40 -15.38
CA LEU A 490 7.51 41.67 -14.60
C LEU A 490 7.47 40.19 -14.93
N PHE A 491 8.58 39.70 -15.46
CA PHE A 491 8.81 38.26 -15.68
C PHE A 491 9.73 37.70 -14.63
N ARG A 492 9.61 36.40 -14.35
CA ARG A 492 10.51 35.67 -13.43
C ARG A 492 10.98 34.36 -14.05
N ALA A 493 12.28 34.15 -14.02
CA ALA A 493 12.93 32.88 -14.30
C ALA A 493 13.52 32.31 -13.00
N ASN A 494 13.31 31.03 -12.77
CA ASN A 494 13.90 30.31 -11.65
C ASN A 494 14.85 29.23 -12.17
N GLY A 495 16.03 29.16 -11.57
CA GLY A 495 17.01 28.11 -11.79
C GLY A 495 17.42 27.46 -10.47
N SER A 496 17.79 26.20 -10.51
CA SER A 496 18.27 25.47 -9.34
C SER A 496 19.32 24.45 -9.78
N VAL A 497 20.50 24.51 -9.18
CA VAL A 497 21.60 23.58 -9.47
C VAL A 497 22.01 22.90 -8.18
N ILE A 498 22.24 21.59 -8.24
CA ILE A 498 22.72 20.84 -7.09
C ILE A 498 24.21 21.15 -6.89
N LYS A 499 24.53 21.89 -5.84
CA LYS A 499 25.89 22.19 -5.41
C LYS A 499 26.55 21.02 -4.68
N PHE A 500 25.76 20.37 -3.80
CA PHE A 500 26.18 19.19 -3.07
C PHE A 500 25.02 18.18 -2.98
N ARG A 501 25.27 16.96 -3.41
CA ARG A 501 24.21 15.92 -3.44
C ARG A 501 23.74 15.46 -2.07
N GLY A 502 24.66 15.41 -1.07
CA GLY A 502 24.30 14.91 0.25
C GLY A 502 23.54 13.57 0.17
N PHE A 503 22.44 13.45 0.90
CA PHE A 503 21.61 12.23 0.92
C PHE A 503 21.03 11.81 -0.44
N LEU A 504 20.93 12.72 -1.41
CA LEU A 504 20.46 12.40 -2.77
C LEU A 504 21.40 11.45 -3.53
N ALA A 505 22.63 11.24 -3.03
CA ALA A 505 23.55 10.24 -3.58
C ALA A 505 23.01 8.80 -3.36
N VAL A 506 22.16 8.58 -2.36
CA VAL A 506 21.63 7.26 -1.99
C VAL A 506 20.13 7.14 -2.27
N TYR A 507 19.37 8.20 -1.99
CA TYR A 507 17.91 8.12 -2.02
C TYR A 507 17.24 9.41 -2.47
N VAL A 508 16.31 9.25 -3.41
CA VAL A 508 15.40 10.33 -3.83
C VAL A 508 13.98 9.89 -3.48
N GLU A 509 13.23 10.74 -2.77
CA GLU A 509 11.83 10.49 -2.43
C GLU A 509 10.92 10.63 -3.66
N SER A 510 9.91 9.77 -3.78
CA SER A 510 8.93 9.92 -4.85
C SER A 510 7.92 11.01 -4.50
N LYS A 511 7.54 11.82 -5.48
CA LYS A 511 6.42 12.75 -5.39
C LYS A 511 5.18 12.15 -6.05
N ASP A 512 4.00 12.56 -5.61
CA ASP A 512 2.73 12.11 -6.20
C ASP A 512 2.42 12.85 -7.51
N ASP A 513 2.97 14.07 -7.69
CA ASP A 513 2.81 14.91 -8.89
C ASP A 513 4.11 14.95 -9.70
N ALA A 514 3.99 14.67 -10.99
CA ALA A 514 5.14 14.57 -11.92
C ALA A 514 5.69 15.93 -12.40
N ASN A 515 5.17 17.07 -11.89
CA ASN A 515 5.44 18.39 -12.46
C ASN A 515 6.70 19.11 -11.94
N ASP A 516 7.65 18.39 -11.32
CA ASP A 516 8.85 19.02 -10.75
C ASP A 516 10.13 18.79 -11.58
N ASP A 517 10.07 19.05 -12.88
CA ASP A 517 11.29 19.13 -13.74
C ASP A 517 12.10 20.43 -13.55
N GLU A 518 11.63 21.35 -12.68
CA GLU A 518 12.34 22.62 -12.38
C GLU A 518 13.61 22.45 -11.54
N THR A 519 13.92 21.27 -11.03
CA THR A 519 14.98 21.08 -10.04
C THR A 519 16.42 21.01 -10.59
N ASN A 520 16.63 21.14 -11.90
CA ASN A 520 17.99 21.08 -12.46
C ASN A 520 18.16 22.00 -13.69
N ARG A 521 17.52 23.17 -13.65
CA ARG A 521 17.60 24.15 -14.72
C ARG A 521 18.66 25.18 -14.37
N GLU A 522 19.76 25.18 -15.10
CA GLU A 522 20.79 26.20 -14.97
C GLU A 522 20.38 27.44 -15.75
N LEU A 523 20.43 28.60 -15.12
CA LEU A 523 20.26 29.89 -15.79
C LEU A 523 21.64 30.43 -16.19
N PRO A 524 21.73 31.14 -17.34
CA PRO A 524 22.97 31.80 -17.71
C PRO A 524 23.39 32.82 -16.66
N PRO A 525 24.68 33.14 -16.56
CA PRO A 525 25.15 34.17 -15.65
C PRO A 525 24.65 35.54 -16.13
N LEU A 526 23.71 36.13 -15.35
CA LEU A 526 23.08 37.41 -15.60
C LEU A 526 23.47 38.41 -14.51
N ALA A 527 23.54 39.69 -14.90
CA ALA A 527 23.76 40.81 -14.00
C ALA A 527 22.57 41.77 -14.01
N ARG A 528 22.43 42.56 -12.94
CA ARG A 528 21.40 43.58 -12.86
C ARG A 528 21.59 44.62 -13.99
N ASP A 529 20.46 45.13 -14.49
CA ASP A 529 20.38 46.11 -15.59
C ASP A 529 20.90 45.61 -16.94
N GLU A 530 21.22 44.33 -17.07
CA GLU A 530 21.68 43.71 -18.29
C GLU A 530 20.56 43.65 -19.35
N PRO A 531 20.78 44.17 -20.58
CA PRO A 531 19.78 44.08 -21.65
C PRO A 531 19.67 42.66 -22.18
N LEU A 532 18.45 42.28 -22.54
CA LEU A 532 18.11 40.95 -23.05
C LEU A 532 17.43 41.05 -24.40
N ASP A 533 17.79 40.17 -25.33
CA ASP A 533 17.09 40.01 -26.59
C ASP A 533 15.91 39.06 -26.43
N LEU A 534 14.75 39.47 -26.92
CA LEU A 534 13.56 38.62 -26.97
C LEU A 534 13.66 37.70 -28.18
N LEU A 535 13.58 36.40 -27.94
CA LEU A 535 13.52 35.37 -29.00
C LEU A 535 12.09 35.02 -29.38
N GLY A 536 11.15 35.09 -28.41
CA GLY A 536 9.73 34.83 -28.64
C GLY A 536 8.88 34.92 -27.40
N ILE A 537 7.58 35.15 -27.59
CA ILE A 537 6.55 35.14 -26.55
C ILE A 537 5.63 33.94 -26.78
N PHE A 538 5.44 33.16 -25.75
CA PHE A 538 4.69 31.91 -25.77
C PHE A 538 3.49 32.00 -24.79
N PRO A 539 2.30 32.35 -25.27
CA PRO A 539 1.06 32.21 -24.51
C PRO A 539 0.65 30.73 -24.53
N GLU A 540 0.45 30.15 -23.36
CA GLU A 540 0.02 28.75 -23.20
C GLU A 540 -1.32 28.66 -22.48
N GLN A 541 -2.26 27.94 -23.09
CA GLN A 541 -3.58 27.70 -22.54
C GLN A 541 -3.53 26.59 -21.48
N HIS A 542 -4.15 26.84 -20.37
CA HIS A 542 -4.27 25.87 -19.27
C HIS A 542 -5.71 25.81 -18.80
N PHE A 543 -6.06 24.69 -18.17
CA PHE A 543 -7.31 24.50 -17.47
C PHE A 543 -7.01 24.03 -16.04
N THR A 544 -7.71 24.59 -15.06
CA THR A 544 -7.64 24.08 -13.69
C THR A 544 -7.99 22.59 -13.70
N GLN A 545 -7.31 21.81 -12.89
CA GLN A 545 -7.50 20.35 -12.81
C GLN A 545 -8.30 19.99 -11.55
N PRO A 546 -9.19 19.01 -11.62
CA PRO A 546 -9.87 18.50 -10.43
C PRO A 546 -8.85 17.88 -9.48
N PRO A 547 -9.17 17.81 -8.17
CA PRO A 547 -8.29 17.12 -7.23
C PRO A 547 -8.08 15.66 -7.69
N PRO A 548 -6.86 15.13 -7.61
CA PRO A 548 -6.58 13.78 -8.11
C PRO A 548 -7.28 12.72 -7.26
N ARG A 549 -7.74 11.63 -7.92
CA ARG A 549 -8.24 10.45 -7.21
C ARG A 549 -7.16 9.88 -6.32
N PHE A 550 -7.56 9.35 -5.17
CA PHE A 550 -6.63 8.65 -4.30
C PHE A 550 -5.98 7.44 -4.98
N THR A 551 -4.69 7.27 -4.76
CA THR A 551 -3.98 6.00 -4.86
C THR A 551 -3.99 5.31 -3.50
N GLU A 552 -3.50 4.06 -3.39
CA GLU A 552 -3.32 3.47 -2.05
C GLU A 552 -2.35 4.30 -1.19
N ALA A 553 -1.31 4.87 -1.80
CA ALA A 553 -0.35 5.71 -1.10
C ALA A 553 -0.98 7.00 -0.54
N THR A 554 -1.70 7.75 -1.39
CA THR A 554 -2.32 9.02 -0.96
C THR A 554 -3.51 8.81 -0.02
N LEU A 555 -4.23 7.67 -0.11
CA LEU A 555 -5.27 7.33 0.85
C LEU A 555 -4.68 6.97 2.22
N ILE A 556 -3.56 6.24 2.28
CA ILE A 556 -2.83 5.98 3.54
C ILE A 556 -2.37 7.30 4.16
N LYS A 557 -1.81 8.20 3.34
CA LYS A 557 -1.37 9.52 3.78
C LYS A 557 -2.54 10.32 4.38
N ALA A 558 -3.67 10.37 3.69
CA ALA A 558 -4.86 11.08 4.18
C ALA A 558 -5.40 10.46 5.48
N LEU A 559 -5.46 9.13 5.59
CA LEU A 559 -5.86 8.46 6.84
C LEU A 559 -4.92 8.81 8.00
N GLU A 560 -3.61 8.82 7.76
CA GLU A 560 -2.60 9.19 8.75
C GLU A 560 -2.74 10.67 9.19
N GLU A 561 -2.86 11.58 8.24
CA GLU A 561 -3.04 13.02 8.49
C GLU A 561 -4.30 13.32 9.32
N HIS A 562 -5.35 12.55 9.11
CA HIS A 562 -6.58 12.64 9.91
C HIS A 562 -6.52 11.84 11.22
N GLY A 563 -5.41 11.17 11.55
CA GLY A 563 -5.28 10.36 12.76
C GLY A 563 -6.10 9.06 12.74
N ILE A 564 -6.52 8.60 11.56
CA ILE A 564 -7.38 7.44 11.36
C ILE A 564 -6.55 6.21 11.03
N GLY A 565 -6.81 5.13 11.76
CA GLY A 565 -6.03 3.90 11.63
C GLY A 565 -4.75 3.92 12.47
N ARG A 566 -4.04 2.81 12.45
CA ARG A 566 -2.75 2.61 13.13
C ARG A 566 -1.90 1.67 12.26
N PRO A 567 -0.61 1.50 12.54
CA PRO A 567 0.28 0.64 11.77
C PRO A 567 -0.27 -0.76 11.44
N SER A 568 -1.03 -1.36 12.34
CA SER A 568 -1.66 -2.67 12.15
C SER A 568 -2.90 -2.65 11.25
N THR A 569 -3.53 -1.51 10.99
CA THR A 569 -4.86 -1.42 10.35
C THR A 569 -4.89 -0.87 8.94
N TYR A 570 -3.87 -0.10 8.46
CA TYR A 570 -3.88 0.47 7.12
C TYR A 570 -4.07 -0.59 6.01
N ALA A 571 -3.26 -1.63 6.00
CA ALA A 571 -3.34 -2.68 4.99
C ALA A 571 -4.67 -3.47 5.03
N PRO A 572 -5.21 -3.88 6.20
CA PRO A 572 -6.55 -4.45 6.32
C PRO A 572 -7.68 -3.55 5.81
N ILE A 573 -7.64 -2.23 6.11
CA ILE A 573 -8.65 -1.27 5.66
C ILE A 573 -8.70 -1.24 4.13
N LEU A 574 -7.56 -0.96 3.48
CA LEU A 574 -7.44 -0.89 2.02
C LEU A 574 -7.84 -2.20 1.33
N SER A 575 -7.45 -3.34 1.90
CA SER A 575 -7.85 -4.64 1.37
C SER A 575 -9.35 -4.85 1.49
N THR A 576 -9.94 -4.50 2.64
CA THR A 576 -11.35 -4.74 2.92
C THR A 576 -12.27 -3.92 2.00
N ILE A 577 -12.00 -2.61 1.81
CA ILE A 577 -12.86 -1.77 0.96
C ILE A 577 -12.85 -2.23 -0.51
N GLN A 578 -11.73 -2.80 -0.98
CA GLN A 578 -11.61 -3.39 -2.32
C GLN A 578 -12.24 -4.79 -2.39
N GLU A 579 -11.99 -5.67 -1.42
CA GLU A 579 -12.55 -7.04 -1.36
C GLU A 579 -14.08 -7.03 -1.21
N ARG A 580 -14.65 -6.01 -0.54
CA ARG A 580 -16.09 -5.79 -0.44
C ARG A 580 -16.70 -5.16 -1.70
N GLY A 581 -15.86 -4.65 -2.58
CA GLY A 581 -16.27 -4.02 -3.82
C GLY A 581 -16.89 -2.63 -3.65
N TYR A 582 -16.56 -1.93 -2.56
CA TYR A 582 -16.95 -0.52 -2.37
C TYR A 582 -16.09 0.41 -3.21
N VAL A 583 -14.82 0.04 -3.36
CA VAL A 583 -13.83 0.75 -4.13
C VAL A 583 -13.17 -0.23 -5.09
N GLU A 584 -12.89 0.21 -6.31
CA GLU A 584 -12.12 -0.54 -7.29
C GLU A 584 -10.84 0.19 -7.66
N ARG A 585 -9.77 -0.57 -7.86
CA ARG A 585 -8.50 -0.04 -8.34
C ARG A 585 -8.50 -0.02 -9.86
N GLN A 586 -8.29 1.15 -10.43
CA GLN A 586 -8.19 1.37 -11.86
C GLN A 586 -6.82 0.89 -12.42
N PRO A 587 -6.66 0.73 -13.75
CA PRO A 587 -5.38 0.36 -14.36
C PRO A 587 -4.23 1.32 -14.03
N ASP A 588 -4.51 2.61 -13.88
CA ASP A 588 -3.59 3.68 -13.46
C ASP A 588 -3.30 3.68 -11.96
N ARG A 589 -3.76 2.65 -11.24
CA ARG A 589 -3.63 2.45 -9.78
C ARG A 589 -4.46 3.40 -8.91
N LYS A 590 -5.26 4.27 -9.49
CA LYS A 590 -6.17 5.14 -8.75
C LYS A 590 -7.38 4.36 -8.23
N LEU A 591 -7.91 4.81 -7.11
CA LEU A 591 -9.06 4.23 -6.43
C LEU A 591 -10.32 4.99 -6.84
N LYS A 592 -11.32 4.26 -7.32
CA LYS A 592 -12.62 4.81 -7.70
C LYS A 592 -13.73 4.12 -6.91
N PRO A 593 -14.71 4.86 -6.35
CA PRO A 593 -15.86 4.24 -5.71
C PRO A 593 -16.72 3.53 -6.76
N THR A 594 -17.35 2.45 -6.35
CA THR A 594 -18.37 1.76 -7.18
C THR A 594 -19.76 2.27 -6.82
N ASP A 595 -20.78 1.96 -7.63
CA ASP A 595 -22.17 2.29 -7.29
C ASP A 595 -22.58 1.74 -5.93
N LEU A 596 -22.10 0.53 -5.60
CA LEU A 596 -22.27 -0.04 -4.26
C LEU A 596 -21.58 0.79 -3.19
N GLY A 597 -20.39 1.33 -3.48
CA GLY A 597 -19.65 2.22 -2.58
C GLY A 597 -20.41 3.49 -2.29
N PHE A 598 -20.97 4.14 -3.31
CA PHE A 598 -21.83 5.33 -3.15
C PHE A 598 -23.06 5.02 -2.29
N VAL A 599 -23.82 3.98 -2.63
CA VAL A 599 -25.03 3.61 -1.90
C VAL A 599 -24.74 3.30 -0.42
N VAL A 600 -23.70 2.50 -0.15
CA VAL A 600 -23.31 2.17 1.24
C VAL A 600 -22.87 3.42 1.99
N ASN A 601 -22.05 4.27 1.37
CA ASN A 601 -21.62 5.53 1.96
C ASN A 601 -22.82 6.43 2.31
N ASP A 602 -23.73 6.63 1.39
CA ASP A 602 -24.87 7.54 1.57
C ASP A 602 -25.81 7.09 2.67
N LEU A 603 -26.08 5.78 2.74
CA LEU A 603 -26.86 5.22 3.82
C LEU A 603 -26.18 5.38 5.18
N LEU A 604 -24.84 5.17 5.23
CA LEU A 604 -24.09 5.33 6.47
C LEU A 604 -23.97 6.79 6.90
N VAL A 605 -23.65 7.70 6.00
CA VAL A 605 -23.55 9.13 6.30
C VAL A 605 -24.90 9.69 6.74
N LYS A 606 -26.02 9.26 6.14
CA LYS A 606 -27.35 9.71 6.50
C LYS A 606 -27.83 9.19 7.85
N HIS A 607 -27.57 7.91 8.17
CA HIS A 607 -28.16 7.25 9.35
C HIS A 607 -27.18 7.00 10.49
N PHE A 608 -25.87 7.11 10.25
CA PHE A 608 -24.78 6.89 11.21
C PHE A 608 -23.71 7.99 11.06
N SER A 609 -24.14 9.23 10.93
CA SER A 609 -23.28 10.39 10.62
C SER A 609 -22.09 10.51 11.55
N GLN A 610 -22.30 10.29 12.85
CA GLN A 610 -21.26 10.36 13.87
C GLN A 610 -20.27 9.20 13.77
N GLU A 611 -20.76 7.96 13.59
CA GLU A 611 -19.94 6.76 13.58
C GLU A 611 -19.03 6.65 12.34
N VAL A 612 -19.38 7.36 11.26
CA VAL A 612 -18.56 7.45 10.04
C VAL A 612 -17.93 8.84 9.85
N ASP A 613 -17.93 9.65 10.90
CA ASP A 613 -17.25 10.94 10.91
C ASP A 613 -15.74 10.76 11.07
N VAL A 614 -14.97 11.57 10.33
CA VAL A 614 -13.50 11.55 10.31
C VAL A 614 -12.95 11.93 11.68
N GLY A 615 -13.42 13.05 12.24
CA GLY A 615 -12.97 13.58 13.51
C GLY A 615 -13.33 12.66 14.69
N PHE A 616 -14.56 12.15 14.70
CA PHE A 616 -15.00 11.17 15.71
C PHE A 616 -14.16 9.89 15.69
N THR A 617 -13.86 9.38 14.48
CA THR A 617 -13.03 8.18 14.35
C THR A 617 -11.61 8.42 14.87
N ALA A 618 -11.02 9.57 14.58
CA ALA A 618 -9.71 9.96 15.10
C ALA A 618 -9.71 10.09 16.63
N GLN A 619 -10.76 10.71 17.21
CA GLN A 619 -10.92 10.80 18.66
C GLN A 619 -11.00 9.43 19.33
N MET A 620 -11.72 8.48 18.74
CA MET A 620 -11.79 7.11 19.27
C MET A 620 -10.43 6.40 19.23
N GLU A 621 -9.63 6.60 18.16
CA GLU A 621 -8.26 6.07 18.10
C GLU A 621 -7.39 6.68 19.22
N ALA A 622 -7.48 7.99 19.45
CA ALA A 622 -6.78 8.67 20.54
C ALA A 622 -7.24 8.18 21.92
N ARG A 623 -8.54 7.90 22.12
CA ARG A 623 -9.03 7.31 23.38
C ARG A 623 -8.45 5.90 23.63
N PHE A 624 -8.28 5.07 22.59
CA PHE A 624 -7.60 3.79 22.73
C PHE A 624 -6.11 3.93 23.08
N ASP A 625 -5.45 4.98 22.59
CA ASP A 625 -4.08 5.27 23.00
C ASP A 625 -4.02 5.63 24.49
N LYS A 626 -4.93 6.48 24.97
CA LYS A 626 -5.07 6.82 26.40
C LYS A 626 -5.37 5.62 27.30
N ILE A 627 -6.14 4.63 26.80
CA ILE A 627 -6.31 3.36 27.55
C ILE A 627 -4.95 2.63 27.64
N ALA A 628 -4.18 2.58 26.58
CA ALA A 628 -2.86 1.93 26.57
C ALA A 628 -1.85 2.63 27.49
N GLU A 629 -2.00 3.93 27.71
CA GLU A 629 -1.21 4.75 28.65
C GLU A 629 -1.74 4.67 30.10
N GLY A 630 -2.90 4.04 30.32
CA GLY A 630 -3.53 3.91 31.64
C GLY A 630 -4.32 5.14 32.09
N GLU A 631 -4.53 6.11 31.20
CA GLU A 631 -5.25 7.36 31.51
C GLU A 631 -6.77 7.21 31.48
N GLN A 632 -7.30 6.19 30.77
CA GLN A 632 -8.73 5.97 30.61
C GLN A 632 -9.13 4.51 30.89
N ASN A 633 -10.31 4.33 31.49
CA ASN A 633 -10.91 3.02 31.67
C ASN A 633 -11.62 2.56 30.38
N TRP A 634 -11.34 1.37 29.89
CA TRP A 634 -11.86 0.85 28.62
C TRP A 634 -13.38 0.64 28.63
N VAL A 635 -13.98 0.23 29.76
CA VAL A 635 -15.44 0.06 29.91
C VAL A 635 -16.15 1.39 29.82
N ALA A 636 -15.63 2.42 30.49
CA ALA A 636 -16.18 3.78 30.41
C ALA A 636 -16.16 4.32 28.96
N VAL A 637 -15.04 4.12 28.24
CA VAL A 637 -14.92 4.52 26.83
C VAL A 637 -15.96 3.81 25.96
N LEU A 638 -16.19 2.52 26.16
CA LEU A 638 -17.21 1.77 25.42
C LEU A 638 -18.64 2.19 25.78
N ARG A 639 -18.92 2.51 27.03
CA ARG A 639 -20.24 2.97 27.47
C ARG A 639 -20.59 4.33 26.88
N ASP A 640 -19.64 5.27 26.90
CA ASP A 640 -19.80 6.58 26.29
C ASP A 640 -20.11 6.49 24.78
N PHE A 641 -19.51 5.52 24.10
CA PHE A 641 -19.79 5.25 22.70
C PHE A 641 -21.15 4.56 22.51
N TYR A 642 -21.43 3.50 23.29
CA TYR A 642 -22.56 2.61 23.04
C TYR A 642 -23.91 3.27 23.25
N THR A 643 -24.03 4.13 24.26
CA THR A 643 -25.31 4.79 24.63
C THR A 643 -25.91 5.58 23.46
N PRO A 644 -25.21 6.56 22.84
CA PRO A 644 -25.74 7.28 21.69
C PRO A 644 -25.82 6.40 20.43
N PHE A 645 -24.88 5.47 20.26
CA PHE A 645 -24.88 4.54 19.12
C PHE A 645 -26.13 3.65 19.11
N LYS A 646 -26.58 3.14 20.26
CA LYS A 646 -27.78 2.31 20.37
C LYS A 646 -29.02 3.05 19.91
N ALA A 647 -29.19 4.30 20.35
CA ALA A 647 -30.31 5.15 19.94
C ALA A 647 -30.29 5.41 18.42
N THR A 648 -29.10 5.67 17.86
CA THR A 648 -28.91 5.83 16.41
C THR A 648 -29.24 4.55 15.64
N LEU A 649 -28.80 3.39 16.13
CA LEU A 649 -29.06 2.07 15.52
C LEU A 649 -30.57 1.74 15.50
N ASP A 650 -31.28 2.00 16.60
CA ASP A 650 -32.72 1.73 16.70
C ASP A 650 -33.50 2.60 15.72
N ARG A 651 -33.18 3.88 15.62
CA ARG A 651 -33.74 4.81 14.63
C ARG A 651 -33.43 4.38 13.21
N ALA A 652 -32.16 4.08 12.91
CA ALA A 652 -31.73 3.65 11.57
C ALA A 652 -32.39 2.32 11.14
N THR A 653 -32.68 1.43 12.07
CA THR A 653 -33.37 0.17 11.79
C THR A 653 -34.76 0.38 11.21
N ILE A 654 -35.45 1.44 11.67
CA ILE A 654 -36.80 1.82 11.22
C ILE A 654 -36.71 2.68 9.95
N GLU A 655 -35.93 3.75 9.99
CA GLU A 655 -35.95 4.81 8.96
C GLU A 655 -35.13 4.49 7.72
N MET A 656 -34.11 3.64 7.81
CA MET A 656 -33.25 3.32 6.66
C MET A 656 -34.06 2.64 5.55
N PRO A 657 -34.09 3.20 4.32
CA PRO A 657 -34.86 2.63 3.21
C PRO A 657 -34.27 1.32 2.69
N ASN A 658 -35.11 0.52 2.03
CA ASN A 658 -34.63 -0.58 1.23
C ASN A 658 -34.15 -0.04 -0.12
N VAL A 659 -32.92 -0.37 -0.51
CA VAL A 659 -32.30 0.10 -1.76
C VAL A 659 -32.01 -1.09 -2.65
N THR A 660 -32.53 -1.05 -3.87
CA THR A 660 -32.18 -2.01 -4.92
C THR A 660 -31.11 -1.37 -5.79
N LEU A 661 -29.94 -2.01 -5.86
CA LEU A 661 -28.88 -1.55 -6.77
C LEU A 661 -29.38 -1.65 -8.21
N ALA A 662 -29.16 -0.61 -8.98
CA ALA A 662 -29.42 -0.64 -10.42
C ALA A 662 -28.57 -1.78 -11.02
N VAL A 663 -29.22 -2.66 -11.75
CA VAL A 663 -28.55 -3.77 -12.41
C VAL A 663 -28.24 -3.30 -13.82
N GLU A 664 -26.95 -3.20 -14.16
CA GLU A 664 -26.54 -2.90 -15.53
C GLU A 664 -27.13 -3.98 -16.47
N THR A 665 -28.15 -3.62 -17.23
CA THR A 665 -28.69 -4.47 -18.30
C THR A 665 -27.72 -4.44 -19.48
N THR A 666 -27.61 -5.56 -20.18
CA THR A 666 -26.82 -5.66 -21.40
C THR A 666 -27.72 -6.10 -22.54
N ASP A 667 -27.32 -5.82 -23.77
CA ASP A 667 -28.00 -6.27 -24.98
C ASP A 667 -27.87 -7.78 -25.22
N GLU A 668 -27.14 -8.47 -24.35
CA GLU A 668 -26.95 -9.92 -24.45
C GLU A 668 -28.14 -10.66 -23.87
N VAL A 669 -28.55 -11.71 -24.58
CA VAL A 669 -29.64 -12.60 -24.18
C VAL A 669 -29.11 -13.91 -23.59
N CYS A 670 -29.86 -14.48 -22.67
CA CYS A 670 -29.50 -15.72 -21.99
C CYS A 670 -29.71 -16.93 -22.93
N ASP A 671 -28.66 -17.72 -23.17
CA ASP A 671 -28.72 -18.94 -23.99
C ASP A 671 -29.71 -19.99 -23.52
N LYS A 672 -30.15 -19.91 -22.26
CA LYS A 672 -31.05 -20.89 -21.66
C LYS A 672 -32.53 -20.52 -21.75
N CYS A 673 -32.87 -19.24 -21.76
CA CYS A 673 -34.26 -18.79 -21.67
C CYS A 673 -34.57 -17.53 -22.49
N GLY A 674 -33.64 -16.99 -23.26
CA GLY A 674 -33.86 -15.80 -24.11
C GLY A 674 -34.03 -14.47 -23.36
N ALA A 675 -34.07 -14.46 -22.02
CA ALA A 675 -34.20 -13.23 -21.26
C ALA A 675 -32.92 -12.38 -21.28
N PRO A 676 -33.00 -11.04 -21.14
CA PRO A 676 -31.81 -10.17 -21.09
C PRO A 676 -30.84 -10.62 -20.01
N MET A 677 -29.54 -10.49 -20.28
CA MET A 677 -28.50 -10.72 -19.28
C MET A 677 -28.14 -9.43 -18.58
N VAL A 678 -27.81 -9.56 -17.31
CA VAL A 678 -27.44 -8.45 -16.42
C VAL A 678 -26.06 -8.67 -15.82
N ILE A 679 -25.29 -7.60 -15.67
CA ILE A 679 -23.98 -7.67 -15.05
C ILE A 679 -24.14 -7.83 -13.54
N LYS A 680 -23.69 -8.97 -13.00
CA LYS A 680 -23.60 -9.20 -11.55
C LYS A 680 -22.15 -9.36 -11.10
N ARG A 681 -21.86 -8.99 -9.86
CA ARG A 681 -20.54 -9.25 -9.24
C ARG A 681 -20.54 -10.56 -8.47
N GLY A 682 -19.58 -11.43 -8.76
CA GLY A 682 -19.33 -12.69 -8.05
C GLY A 682 -17.94 -12.68 -7.38
N ARG A 683 -17.61 -13.80 -6.72
CA ARG A 683 -16.31 -13.98 -6.04
C ARG A 683 -15.10 -13.80 -6.97
N PHE A 684 -15.27 -13.96 -8.27
CA PHE A 684 -14.21 -13.89 -9.27
C PHE A 684 -14.32 -12.67 -10.21
N GLY A 685 -15.10 -11.64 -9.82
CA GLY A 685 -15.29 -10.41 -10.59
C GLY A 685 -16.70 -10.27 -11.17
N LYS A 686 -16.90 -9.30 -12.09
CA LYS A 686 -18.15 -9.08 -12.81
C LYS A 686 -18.41 -10.25 -13.77
N PHE A 687 -19.68 -10.69 -13.86
CA PHE A 687 -20.14 -11.73 -14.79
C PHE A 687 -21.57 -11.43 -15.25
N LEU A 688 -21.93 -11.95 -16.40
CA LEU A 688 -23.29 -11.88 -16.91
C LEU A 688 -24.16 -12.96 -16.26
N ALA A 689 -25.30 -12.58 -15.73
CA ALA A 689 -26.31 -13.48 -15.19
C ALA A 689 -27.64 -13.21 -15.84
N CYS A 690 -28.45 -14.24 -16.00
CA CYS A 690 -29.80 -14.07 -16.50
C CYS A 690 -30.62 -13.18 -15.55
N SER A 691 -31.40 -12.23 -16.11
CA SER A 691 -32.27 -11.33 -15.34
C SER A 691 -33.35 -12.08 -14.56
N THR A 692 -33.79 -13.25 -15.05
CA THR A 692 -34.80 -14.08 -14.42
C THR A 692 -34.29 -15.01 -13.30
N PHE A 693 -33.03 -14.86 -12.86
CA PHE A 693 -32.55 -15.63 -11.72
C PHE A 693 -33.41 -15.36 -10.46
N PRO A 694 -33.81 -16.38 -9.68
CA PRO A 694 -33.32 -17.76 -9.64
C PRO A 694 -34.03 -18.75 -10.55
N LYS A 695 -35.08 -18.33 -11.28
CA LYS A 695 -35.83 -19.22 -12.22
C LYS A 695 -34.91 -19.76 -13.31
N CYS A 696 -34.08 -18.91 -13.90
CA CYS A 696 -33.02 -19.32 -14.83
C CYS A 696 -31.63 -19.09 -14.21
N LYS A 697 -30.79 -20.11 -14.26
CA LYS A 697 -29.41 -20.07 -13.75
C LYS A 697 -28.35 -19.83 -14.85
N GLY A 698 -28.75 -19.16 -15.96
CA GLY A 698 -27.83 -18.79 -17.04
C GLY A 698 -26.76 -17.80 -16.55
N THR A 699 -25.51 -18.09 -16.79
CA THR A 699 -24.39 -17.20 -16.45
C THR A 699 -23.31 -17.28 -17.51
N ARG A 700 -22.68 -16.13 -17.85
CA ARG A 700 -21.49 -16.02 -18.70
C ARG A 700 -20.43 -15.14 -18.02
N ASN A 701 -19.16 -15.34 -18.33
CA ASN A 701 -18.10 -14.45 -17.90
C ASN A 701 -18.03 -13.22 -18.80
N LEU A 702 -17.99 -12.02 -18.21
CA LEU A 702 -17.78 -10.76 -18.93
C LEU A 702 -16.45 -10.72 -19.68
N SER A 703 -15.42 -11.40 -19.15
CA SER A 703 -14.12 -11.56 -19.79
C SER A 703 -14.13 -12.40 -21.08
N ALA A 704 -15.26 -12.94 -21.50
CA ALA A 704 -15.39 -13.56 -22.83
C ALA A 704 -15.40 -12.53 -23.99
N ARG A 705 -15.58 -11.22 -23.71
CA ARG A 705 -15.36 -10.13 -24.69
C ARG A 705 -13.96 -9.52 -24.66
N GLY A 706 -13.19 -9.73 -23.57
CA GLY A 706 -11.78 -9.45 -23.50
C GLY A 706 -11.02 -10.76 -23.60
N GLY A 707 -10.82 -11.23 -24.79
CA GLY A 707 -10.22 -12.48 -25.21
C GLY A 707 -9.57 -13.32 -24.12
N SER A 708 -10.09 -14.52 -23.84
CA SER A 708 -9.17 -15.64 -23.84
C SER A 708 -8.40 -15.49 -25.14
N ALA A 709 -7.12 -15.10 -25.08
CA ALA A 709 -6.35 -14.87 -26.28
C ALA A 709 -6.43 -16.16 -27.08
N ASN A 710 -7.21 -16.09 -28.17
CA ASN A 710 -7.37 -17.21 -29.09
C ASN A 710 -5.96 -17.42 -29.61
N THR A 711 -5.34 -18.54 -29.30
CA THR A 711 -3.96 -18.77 -29.72
C THR A 711 -3.88 -18.95 -31.23
N GLY A 712 -5.04 -19.11 -31.89
CA GLY A 712 -5.17 -19.43 -33.31
C GLY A 712 -4.64 -20.82 -33.65
N VAL A 713 -4.48 -21.67 -32.63
CA VAL A 713 -3.99 -23.04 -32.76
C VAL A 713 -5.17 -24.00 -32.63
N GLN A 714 -5.39 -24.83 -33.65
CA GLN A 714 -6.42 -25.85 -33.64
C GLN A 714 -6.09 -26.95 -32.62
N CYS A 715 -7.11 -27.45 -31.92
CA CYS A 715 -6.92 -28.52 -30.95
C CYS A 715 -6.47 -29.81 -31.63
N PRO A 716 -5.32 -30.38 -31.28
CA PRO A 716 -4.80 -31.58 -31.93
C PRO A 716 -5.62 -32.85 -31.62
N GLU A 717 -6.36 -32.84 -30.50
CA GLU A 717 -7.14 -34.00 -30.05
C GLU A 717 -8.52 -34.05 -30.73
N CYS A 718 -9.30 -32.99 -30.71
CA CYS A 718 -10.64 -32.99 -31.30
C CYS A 718 -10.74 -32.41 -32.71
N LYS A 719 -9.72 -31.72 -33.19
CA LYS A 719 -9.64 -31.09 -34.52
C LYS A 719 -10.80 -30.13 -34.88
N GLN A 720 -11.68 -29.83 -33.93
CA GLN A 720 -12.90 -29.01 -34.09
C GLN A 720 -12.94 -27.78 -33.19
N GLY A 721 -12.07 -27.72 -32.19
CA GLY A 721 -11.93 -26.61 -31.26
C GLY A 721 -10.58 -25.95 -31.39
N GLU A 722 -10.46 -24.75 -30.83
CA GLU A 722 -9.22 -24.01 -30.75
C GLU A 722 -8.67 -24.02 -29.31
N ILE A 723 -7.35 -23.89 -29.20
CA ILE A 723 -6.68 -23.80 -27.91
C ILE A 723 -6.80 -22.36 -27.43
N VAL A 724 -7.33 -22.16 -26.22
CA VAL A 724 -7.57 -20.85 -25.58
C VAL A 724 -6.84 -20.77 -24.23
N GLU A 725 -6.37 -19.58 -23.89
CA GLU A 725 -5.76 -19.30 -22.59
C GLU A 725 -6.82 -19.34 -21.47
N ARG A 726 -6.53 -20.04 -20.38
CA ARG A 726 -7.37 -20.10 -19.18
C ARG A 726 -6.55 -19.94 -17.90
N LYS A 727 -7.19 -19.61 -16.79
CA LYS A 727 -6.56 -19.56 -15.46
C LYS A 727 -7.09 -20.69 -14.57
N SER A 728 -6.17 -21.42 -13.94
CA SER A 728 -6.49 -22.47 -12.97
C SER A 728 -7.09 -21.87 -11.67
N LYS A 729 -7.66 -22.71 -10.81
CA LYS A 729 -8.19 -22.28 -9.48
C LYS A 729 -7.13 -21.61 -8.59
N LYS A 730 -5.85 -21.87 -8.84
CA LYS A 730 -4.71 -21.24 -8.13
C LYS A 730 -4.16 -20.00 -8.86
N GLY A 731 -4.84 -19.50 -9.91
CA GLY A 731 -4.43 -18.30 -10.66
C GLY A 731 -3.37 -18.53 -11.75
N ARG A 732 -2.84 -19.76 -11.89
CA ARG A 732 -1.83 -20.07 -12.91
C ARG A 732 -2.46 -20.18 -14.29
N VAL A 733 -1.86 -19.54 -15.30
CA VAL A 733 -2.28 -19.63 -16.71
C VAL A 733 -2.01 -21.03 -17.24
N PHE A 734 -2.95 -21.56 -18.03
CA PHE A 734 -2.84 -22.79 -18.81
C PHE A 734 -3.66 -22.64 -20.11
N PHE A 735 -3.42 -23.49 -21.06
CA PHE A 735 -4.05 -23.45 -22.37
C PHE A 735 -4.88 -24.71 -22.55
N SER A 736 -6.14 -24.59 -22.99
CA SER A 736 -7.02 -25.77 -23.16
C SER A 736 -7.97 -25.58 -24.33
N CYS A 737 -8.51 -26.69 -24.84
CA CYS A 737 -9.54 -26.64 -25.88
C CYS A 737 -10.76 -25.85 -25.43
N ASN A 738 -11.29 -25.00 -26.32
CA ASN A 738 -12.50 -24.19 -26.07
C ASN A 738 -13.77 -25.07 -25.95
N ARG A 739 -13.74 -26.32 -26.43
CA ARG A 739 -14.84 -27.31 -26.34
C ARG A 739 -14.87 -28.08 -25.01
N TYR A 740 -14.08 -27.71 -24.01
CA TYR A 740 -14.22 -28.31 -22.69
C TYR A 740 -15.64 -28.13 -22.15
N PRO A 741 -16.31 -29.14 -21.56
CA PRO A 741 -15.80 -30.45 -21.11
C PRO A 741 -15.79 -31.56 -22.16
N ASN A 742 -16.28 -31.34 -23.37
CA ASN A 742 -16.36 -32.37 -24.41
C ASN A 742 -14.96 -32.80 -24.93
N CYS A 743 -14.01 -31.88 -24.97
CA CYS A 743 -12.60 -32.17 -25.20
C CYS A 743 -11.79 -31.71 -23.97
N LYS A 744 -10.92 -32.59 -23.44
CA LYS A 744 -10.16 -32.34 -22.22
C LYS A 744 -8.71 -31.94 -22.48
N PHE A 745 -8.34 -31.69 -23.72
CA PHE A 745 -6.98 -31.29 -24.08
C PHE A 745 -6.54 -30.03 -23.35
N ALA A 746 -5.36 -30.07 -22.71
CA ALA A 746 -4.81 -28.94 -22.00
C ALA A 746 -3.26 -28.97 -21.99
N LEU A 747 -2.66 -27.76 -22.01
CA LEU A 747 -1.21 -27.51 -21.99
C LEU A 747 -0.88 -26.48 -20.90
N TRP A 748 0.30 -26.59 -20.32
CA TRP A 748 0.81 -25.61 -19.36
C TRP A 748 1.62 -24.48 -20.02
N ASP A 749 2.20 -24.75 -21.19
CA ASP A 749 3.04 -23.81 -21.93
C ASP A 749 2.26 -23.24 -23.11
N LYS A 750 2.61 -22.03 -23.53
CA LYS A 750 1.90 -21.30 -24.61
C LYS A 750 2.09 -22.03 -25.95
N PRO A 751 1.00 -22.47 -26.61
CA PRO A 751 1.09 -23.04 -27.94
C PRO A 751 1.44 -21.96 -28.98
N ILE A 752 2.18 -22.36 -30.03
CA ILE A 752 2.51 -21.54 -31.20
C ILE A 752 1.79 -22.05 -32.43
N LYS A 753 1.58 -21.15 -33.41
CA LYS A 753 0.78 -21.46 -34.60
C LYS A 753 1.44 -22.46 -35.53
N ASP A 754 2.76 -22.41 -35.60
CA ASP A 754 3.52 -23.26 -36.52
C ASP A 754 3.57 -24.70 -36.00
N PRO A 755 3.12 -25.66 -36.82
CA PRO A 755 3.18 -27.07 -36.45
C PRO A 755 4.64 -27.58 -36.42
N CYS A 756 4.85 -28.65 -35.69
CA CYS A 756 6.18 -29.28 -35.64
C CYS A 756 6.64 -29.76 -37.02
N PRO A 757 7.81 -29.32 -37.51
CA PRO A 757 8.31 -29.69 -38.84
C PRO A 757 8.60 -31.19 -38.97
N ARG A 758 8.74 -31.91 -37.84
CA ARG A 758 9.06 -33.33 -37.82
C ARG A 758 7.82 -34.24 -37.76
N CYS A 759 6.73 -33.81 -37.09
CA CYS A 759 5.58 -34.67 -36.89
C CYS A 759 4.22 -33.98 -37.06
N GLY A 760 4.18 -32.68 -37.43
CA GLY A 760 2.94 -31.92 -37.65
C GLY A 760 2.14 -31.57 -36.40
N ASN A 761 2.58 -31.92 -35.17
CA ASN A 761 1.86 -31.66 -33.95
C ASN A 761 2.10 -30.25 -33.38
N VAL A 762 1.26 -29.85 -32.40
CA VAL A 762 1.35 -28.56 -31.75
C VAL A 762 2.67 -28.36 -31.04
N MET A 763 3.31 -27.24 -31.26
CA MET A 763 4.53 -26.83 -30.56
C MET A 763 4.19 -25.83 -29.44
N VAL A 764 5.01 -25.81 -28.39
CA VAL A 764 4.86 -24.93 -27.22
C VAL A 764 6.14 -24.16 -26.96
N GLN A 765 6.00 -22.92 -26.48
CA GLN A 765 7.10 -22.07 -26.08
C GLN A 765 7.53 -22.37 -24.64
N LYS A 766 8.75 -22.85 -24.42
CA LYS A 766 9.33 -23.19 -23.12
C LYS A 766 10.05 -22.01 -22.47
N LYS A 767 10.88 -21.29 -23.25
CA LYS A 767 11.62 -20.09 -22.85
C LYS A 767 11.53 -19.03 -23.95
N LYS A 768 12.08 -17.86 -23.71
CA LYS A 768 11.95 -16.71 -24.63
C LYS A 768 12.36 -17.03 -26.07
N ASN A 769 13.28 -17.99 -26.29
CA ASN A 769 13.80 -18.39 -27.59
C ASN A 769 13.80 -19.91 -27.82
N GLU A 770 13.06 -20.71 -27.03
CA GLU A 770 13.04 -22.18 -27.13
C GLU A 770 11.61 -22.66 -27.33
N ILE A 771 11.38 -23.37 -28.43
CA ILE A 771 10.12 -24.04 -28.74
C ILE A 771 10.32 -25.56 -28.74
N LYS A 772 9.33 -26.29 -28.24
CA LYS A 772 9.37 -27.78 -28.16
C LYS A 772 8.08 -28.37 -28.69
N CYS A 773 8.19 -29.50 -29.40
CA CYS A 773 7.04 -30.26 -29.81
C CYS A 773 6.38 -30.96 -28.61
N THR A 774 5.04 -31.05 -28.62
CA THR A 774 4.26 -31.70 -27.56
C THR A 774 4.28 -33.24 -27.68
N GLN A 775 4.70 -33.78 -28.81
CA GLN A 775 4.60 -35.23 -29.09
C GLN A 775 5.92 -35.89 -29.52
N CYS A 776 6.86 -35.17 -30.12
CA CYS A 776 8.17 -35.72 -30.44
C CYS A 776 9.29 -34.92 -29.76
N GLU A 777 10.54 -35.40 -29.85
CA GLU A 777 11.69 -34.75 -29.18
C GLU A 777 12.23 -33.49 -29.91
N TYR A 778 11.50 -32.98 -30.90
CA TYR A 778 11.92 -31.79 -31.64
C TYR A 778 11.97 -30.57 -30.74
N VAL A 779 13.12 -29.89 -30.72
CA VAL A 779 13.37 -28.60 -30.09
C VAL A 779 13.92 -27.67 -31.17
N GLY A 780 13.38 -26.45 -31.21
CA GLY A 780 13.78 -25.39 -32.13
C GLY A 780 13.93 -24.06 -31.44
N THR A 781 14.39 -23.07 -32.18
CA THR A 781 14.41 -21.64 -31.74
C THR A 781 13.16 -20.93 -32.26
N ALA A 782 12.55 -20.07 -31.40
CA ALA A 782 11.34 -19.31 -31.72
C ALA A 782 11.66 -18.08 -32.59
#